data_159a66fa4a2fe70b063bdbca3514d6b1
#
_entry.id   159a66fa4a2fe70b063bdbca3514d6b1
#
_cell.length_a   1.000
_cell.length_b   1.000
_cell.length_c   1.000
_cell.angle_alpha   90.00
_cell.angle_beta   90.00
_cell.angle_gamma   90.00
#
_symmetry.space_group_name_H-M   'P 1'
#
loop_
_entity.id
_entity.type
_entity.pdbx_description
1 polymer ?
#
loop_
_entity_poly.entity_id
_entity_poly.type
_entity_poly.pdbx_seq_one_letter_code
_entity_poly.pdbx_strand_id
1 'polypeptide(L)'
;MPRSTPIGRYRNIGIVAHVDAGKTTTTERVLFYTGLSHKIGEVHDGAAVMDWMEQEQERGITITSAATTCFWRGMSQQFDEHRINIIDTPGHVDFTIEVERSLRVLDGAVVVFCGTSGVEPQSETVWRQANKYEVPRVVFVNKMDRQGADFPRVIEQIRERLGANPVPLQLAIGAEENFSGVVDLITMRAIYWSEDDQGLSHRTEDIPEELLESAEGMREQLMEVAAEANEELMDRYLEEGELSEADLRQGIRIRTLANEIVPALCGSAFKNKGVQSVLDAVVDYLPAPTEVKAIEGTVKDGDTATREADDDAPFAALAFKIATDSFVGTLTFFRVYSGVLKTGDQVYNPIKDKRERIGRMVQMHANNREEIKEVRAGDIAAAIGMKDVTTGETLCSKEKAITLERMEFPDPVISVAVEPKSVADQEKLTVALSKLAQEDPSFRVETDKETGQMIISGMGELHLEVIVDRMQREFGVAANIGKPQVAYRETIQATIEHEAKFVRQTGGRGQYGHVKLRLEPLQDEDGTYNYEFVDEITGGVIPREYIPSIDKGIAEQMQNGVIAGHPLIGVKATLIDGSFHEVDSSEMAFKIAAAMALREGAMAASPVLLEPVMTVEVVTPEDYMGDVVGDLNRRRGMINGMEENPAGKVVRAEVPLSEMFGYSTDLRSSTQGRATYTMEFAKYADVPASVMDRIRT
;
A
#
# COMPACT_ATOMS: atom_id res chain seq x y z
N MET A 1 -29.54 5.01 18.73
CA MET A 1 -30.36 3.82 18.39
C MET A 1 -29.44 2.59 18.48
N PRO A 2 -29.94 1.38 18.73
CA PRO A 2 -29.09 0.20 18.63
C PRO A 2 -28.54 0.04 17.20
N ARG A 3 -27.40 -0.65 17.03
CA ARG A 3 -26.86 -0.99 15.71
C ARG A 3 -27.86 -1.80 14.89
N SER A 4 -27.93 -1.57 13.60
CA SER A 4 -28.73 -2.42 12.68
C SER A 4 -28.08 -3.81 12.51
N THR A 5 -26.76 -3.85 12.42
CA THR A 5 -25.97 -5.09 12.35
C THR A 5 -24.99 -5.13 13.52
N PRO A 6 -24.94 -6.22 14.32
CA PRO A 6 -23.96 -6.39 15.39
C PRO A 6 -22.53 -6.29 14.87
N ILE A 7 -21.60 -5.69 15.65
CA ILE A 7 -20.21 -5.47 15.21
C ILE A 7 -19.48 -6.79 14.88
N GLY A 8 -19.78 -7.88 15.57
CA GLY A 8 -19.23 -9.21 15.27
C GLY A 8 -19.59 -9.75 13.87
N ARG A 9 -20.61 -9.14 13.22
CA ARG A 9 -21.02 -9.46 11.85
C ARG A 9 -20.49 -8.45 10.81
N TYR A 10 -19.53 -7.62 11.18
CA TYR A 10 -18.85 -6.76 10.24
C TYR A 10 -17.63 -7.47 9.68
N ARG A 11 -17.31 -7.19 8.42
CA ARG A 11 -16.05 -7.57 7.76
C ARG A 11 -15.55 -6.35 7.01
N ASN A 12 -14.40 -5.84 7.39
CA ASN A 12 -13.72 -4.76 6.66
C ASN A 12 -12.60 -5.38 5.86
N ILE A 13 -12.80 -5.56 4.58
CA ILE A 13 -11.88 -6.32 3.73
C ILE A 13 -11.35 -5.49 2.57
N GLY A 14 -10.13 -5.80 2.16
CA GLY A 14 -9.55 -5.35 0.91
C GLY A 14 -9.58 -6.46 -0.14
N ILE A 15 -9.82 -6.08 -1.40
CA ILE A 15 -9.56 -6.96 -2.52
C ILE A 15 -8.27 -6.47 -3.17
N VAL A 16 -7.22 -7.28 -3.09
CA VAL A 16 -5.87 -6.96 -3.56
C VAL A 16 -5.41 -7.98 -4.59
N ALA A 17 -4.67 -7.53 -5.60
CA ALA A 17 -4.19 -8.40 -6.67
C ALA A 17 -3.06 -7.71 -7.44
N HIS A 18 -2.25 -8.49 -8.15
CA HIS A 18 -1.43 -7.94 -9.23
C HIS A 18 -2.28 -7.51 -10.44
N VAL A 19 -1.69 -6.74 -11.33
CA VAL A 19 -2.35 -6.30 -12.57
C VAL A 19 -2.81 -7.52 -13.38
N ASP A 20 -3.98 -7.44 -13.97
CA ASP A 20 -4.60 -8.51 -14.77
C ASP A 20 -4.93 -9.81 -14.02
N ALA A 21 -4.82 -9.92 -12.69
CA ALA A 21 -5.32 -11.10 -11.98
C ALA A 21 -6.85 -11.25 -12.01
N GLY A 22 -7.55 -10.20 -12.42
CA GLY A 22 -9.02 -10.14 -12.46
C GLY A 22 -9.66 -9.59 -11.20
N LYS A 23 -8.96 -8.69 -10.51
CA LYS A 23 -9.45 -8.00 -9.32
C LYS A 23 -10.80 -7.30 -9.57
N THR A 24 -10.84 -6.35 -10.51
CA THR A 24 -12.06 -5.60 -10.84
C THR A 24 -13.20 -6.52 -11.24
N THR A 25 -12.93 -7.56 -12.05
CA THR A 25 -13.94 -8.56 -12.41
C THR A 25 -14.47 -9.28 -11.17
N THR A 26 -13.62 -9.66 -10.23
CA THR A 26 -14.03 -10.29 -8.97
C THR A 26 -14.87 -9.35 -8.13
N THR A 27 -14.47 -8.10 -7.99
CA THR A 27 -15.22 -7.07 -7.24
C THR A 27 -16.59 -6.81 -7.86
N GLU A 28 -16.69 -6.68 -9.19
CA GLU A 28 -17.97 -6.50 -9.89
C GLU A 28 -18.92 -7.70 -9.67
N ARG A 29 -18.39 -8.93 -9.62
CA ARG A 29 -19.20 -10.12 -9.28
C ARG A 29 -19.67 -10.09 -7.83
N VAL A 30 -18.84 -9.62 -6.91
CA VAL A 30 -19.25 -9.43 -5.51
C VAL A 30 -20.40 -8.42 -5.42
N LEU A 31 -20.32 -7.28 -6.12
CA LEU A 31 -21.41 -6.29 -6.15
C LEU A 31 -22.71 -6.87 -6.74
N PHE A 32 -22.60 -7.69 -7.77
CA PHE A 32 -23.75 -8.33 -8.39
C PHE A 32 -24.41 -9.35 -7.45
N TYR A 33 -23.63 -10.26 -6.85
CA TYR A 33 -24.19 -11.31 -5.97
C TYR A 33 -24.73 -10.77 -4.64
N THR A 34 -24.25 -9.62 -4.19
CA THR A 34 -24.79 -8.92 -3.00
C THR A 34 -25.97 -8.01 -3.31
N GLY A 35 -26.38 -7.92 -4.59
CA GLY A 35 -27.53 -7.13 -5.03
C GLY A 35 -27.32 -5.63 -5.10
N LEU A 36 -26.08 -5.14 -4.96
CA LEU A 36 -25.76 -3.72 -5.14
C LEU A 36 -25.79 -3.30 -6.61
N SER A 37 -25.43 -4.18 -7.50
CA SER A 37 -25.54 -3.97 -8.95
C SER A 37 -26.59 -4.92 -9.54
N HIS A 38 -27.46 -4.39 -10.39
CA HIS A 38 -28.45 -5.20 -11.13
C HIS A 38 -27.90 -5.77 -12.44
N LYS A 39 -26.71 -5.34 -12.85
CA LYS A 39 -26.01 -5.80 -14.05
C LYS A 39 -24.54 -6.05 -13.69
N ILE A 40 -23.98 -7.06 -14.32
CA ILE A 40 -22.55 -7.31 -14.25
C ILE A 40 -21.84 -6.25 -15.07
N GLY A 41 -20.97 -5.46 -14.43
CA GLY A 41 -20.07 -4.54 -15.09
C GLY A 41 -18.92 -5.32 -15.75
N GLU A 42 -18.78 -5.20 -17.07
CA GLU A 42 -17.63 -5.79 -17.78
C GLU A 42 -16.53 -4.74 -17.91
N VAL A 43 -15.31 -5.09 -17.47
CA VAL A 43 -14.13 -4.19 -17.51
C VAL A 43 -13.80 -3.79 -18.95
N HIS A 44 -13.91 -4.71 -19.89
CA HIS A 44 -13.60 -4.46 -21.31
C HIS A 44 -14.58 -3.50 -21.99
N ASP A 45 -15.78 -3.36 -21.45
CA ASP A 45 -16.81 -2.46 -21.98
C ASP A 45 -16.80 -1.09 -21.27
N GLY A 46 -15.86 -0.86 -20.33
CA GLY A 46 -15.80 0.34 -19.52
C GLY A 46 -17.02 0.53 -18.59
N ALA A 47 -17.70 -0.55 -18.25
CA ALA A 47 -18.94 -0.56 -17.50
C ALA A 47 -18.75 -0.93 -16.00
N ALA A 48 -17.51 -1.06 -15.54
CA ALA A 48 -17.19 -1.40 -14.16
C ALA A 48 -17.60 -0.26 -13.22
N VAL A 49 -18.34 -0.59 -12.16
CA VAL A 49 -18.90 0.38 -11.21
C VAL A 49 -17.84 0.90 -10.24
N MET A 50 -16.86 0.05 -9.89
CA MET A 50 -15.78 0.40 -8.96
C MET A 50 -14.67 1.23 -9.63
N ASP A 51 -14.38 1.01 -10.91
CA ASP A 51 -13.46 1.82 -11.69
C ASP A 51 -14.22 3.05 -12.24
N TRP A 52 -14.40 4.05 -11.38
CA TRP A 52 -15.27 5.21 -11.68
C TRP A 52 -14.59 6.35 -12.43
N MET A 53 -13.25 6.38 -12.46
CA MET A 53 -12.51 7.37 -13.23
C MET A 53 -12.47 6.97 -14.71
N GLU A 54 -12.65 7.95 -15.61
CA GLU A 54 -12.52 7.71 -17.05
C GLU A 54 -11.18 7.04 -17.41
N GLN A 55 -10.10 7.45 -16.74
CA GLN A 55 -8.76 6.88 -16.93
C GLN A 55 -8.66 5.40 -16.51
N GLU A 56 -9.34 5.00 -15.43
CA GLU A 56 -9.42 3.61 -15.01
C GLU A 56 -10.12 2.77 -16.07
N GLN A 57 -11.24 3.27 -16.59
CA GLN A 57 -12.02 2.60 -17.65
C GLN A 57 -11.27 2.52 -18.98
N GLU A 58 -10.60 3.62 -19.39
CA GLU A 58 -9.81 3.66 -20.63
C GLU A 58 -8.58 2.75 -20.57
N ARG A 59 -7.93 2.65 -19.43
CA ARG A 59 -6.69 1.87 -19.24
C ARG A 59 -6.95 0.44 -18.77
N GLY A 60 -8.14 0.15 -18.25
CA GLY A 60 -8.51 -1.14 -17.67
C GLY A 60 -7.77 -1.47 -16.37
N ILE A 61 -7.31 -0.46 -15.63
CA ILE A 61 -6.59 -0.60 -14.35
C ILE A 61 -7.25 0.26 -13.27
N THR A 62 -7.32 -0.25 -12.05
CA THR A 62 -7.70 0.56 -10.88
C THR A 62 -6.54 1.46 -10.48
N ILE A 63 -6.79 2.75 -10.36
CA ILE A 63 -5.81 3.79 -10.00
C ILE A 63 -6.01 4.22 -8.56
N THR A 64 -7.27 4.46 -8.16
CA THR A 64 -7.62 4.91 -6.81
C THR A 64 -8.43 3.85 -6.08
N SER A 65 -8.21 3.70 -4.78
CA SER A 65 -9.03 2.81 -3.97
C SER A 65 -10.47 3.30 -3.90
N ALA A 66 -11.42 2.40 -4.08
CA ALA A 66 -12.85 2.68 -3.93
C ALA A 66 -13.43 1.89 -2.75
N ALA A 67 -14.29 2.53 -1.97
CA ALA A 67 -14.94 1.90 -0.83
C ALA A 67 -16.42 1.64 -1.12
N THR A 68 -16.90 0.46 -0.77
CA THR A 68 -18.32 0.12 -0.87
C THR A 68 -18.75 -0.74 0.31
N THR A 69 -20.06 -0.69 0.62
CA THR A 69 -20.64 -1.54 1.66
C THR A 69 -21.70 -2.44 1.05
N CYS A 70 -21.62 -3.72 1.33
CA CYS A 70 -22.60 -4.71 0.89
C CYS A 70 -23.04 -5.61 2.06
N PHE A 71 -24.06 -6.43 1.81
CA PHE A 71 -24.61 -7.34 2.79
C PHE A 71 -24.61 -8.77 2.22
N TRP A 72 -24.24 -9.73 3.06
CA TRP A 72 -24.18 -11.13 2.66
C TRP A 72 -24.78 -12.05 3.72
N ARG A 73 -25.50 -13.07 3.25
CA ARG A 73 -26.16 -14.09 4.10
C ARG A 73 -25.70 -15.51 3.79
N GLY A 74 -24.70 -15.65 2.92
CA GLY A 74 -24.22 -16.93 2.43
C GLY A 74 -24.85 -17.35 1.11
N MET A 75 -24.13 -18.16 0.36
CA MET A 75 -24.52 -18.69 -0.94
C MET A 75 -25.84 -19.50 -0.83
N SER A 76 -26.06 -20.21 0.27
CA SER A 76 -27.27 -20.96 0.60
C SER A 76 -28.10 -20.30 1.72
N GLN A 77 -27.93 -19.01 2.00
CA GLN A 77 -28.60 -18.26 3.08
C GLN A 77 -28.31 -18.85 4.49
N GLN A 78 -27.16 -19.47 4.67
CA GLN A 78 -26.75 -20.16 5.89
C GLN A 78 -26.30 -19.22 7.02
N PHE A 79 -25.99 -17.97 6.71
CA PHE A 79 -25.55 -16.97 7.69
C PHE A 79 -26.67 -16.00 8.03
N ASP A 80 -26.62 -15.48 9.24
CA ASP A 80 -27.24 -14.19 9.53
C ASP A 80 -26.60 -13.09 8.67
N GLU A 81 -27.34 -12.01 8.44
CA GLU A 81 -26.82 -10.91 7.60
C GLU A 81 -25.53 -10.32 8.15
N HIS A 82 -24.47 -10.41 7.35
CA HIS A 82 -23.18 -9.78 7.58
C HIS A 82 -23.06 -8.51 6.76
N ARG A 83 -22.49 -7.48 7.35
CA ARG A 83 -22.12 -6.25 6.67
C ARG A 83 -20.66 -6.34 6.26
N ILE A 84 -20.41 -6.27 4.96
CA ILE A 84 -19.07 -6.32 4.39
C ILE A 84 -18.73 -4.95 3.80
N ASN A 85 -17.73 -4.29 4.37
CA ASN A 85 -17.15 -3.09 3.81
C ASN A 85 -15.94 -3.52 2.97
N ILE A 86 -15.97 -3.20 1.68
CA ILE A 86 -14.94 -3.59 0.73
C ILE A 86 -14.18 -2.34 0.32
N ILE A 87 -12.85 -2.40 0.39
CA ILE A 87 -11.96 -1.43 -0.23
C ILE A 87 -11.28 -2.13 -1.40
N ASP A 88 -11.62 -1.70 -2.61
CA ASP A 88 -10.95 -2.13 -3.83
C ASP A 88 -9.66 -1.34 -4.00
N THR A 89 -8.52 -2.04 -4.13
CA THR A 89 -7.19 -1.42 -4.14
C THR A 89 -6.56 -1.46 -5.53
N PRO A 90 -5.72 -0.48 -5.91
CA PRO A 90 -4.94 -0.59 -7.14
C PRO A 90 -4.05 -1.83 -7.16
N GLY A 91 -3.80 -2.36 -8.37
CA GLY A 91 -2.87 -3.47 -8.56
C GLY A 91 -1.50 -3.04 -9.10
N HIS A 92 -1.33 -1.77 -9.49
CA HIS A 92 -0.11 -1.27 -10.12
C HIS A 92 0.87 -0.70 -9.08
N VAL A 93 2.15 -0.96 -9.26
CA VAL A 93 3.22 -0.56 -8.32
C VAL A 93 3.35 0.94 -8.12
N ASP A 94 3.06 1.75 -9.13
CA ASP A 94 3.10 3.22 -9.01
C ASP A 94 2.06 3.75 -8.00
N PHE A 95 1.06 2.91 -7.66
CA PHE A 95 -0.01 3.22 -6.71
C PHE A 95 0.10 2.39 -5.42
N THR A 96 1.27 1.86 -5.10
CA THR A 96 1.53 1.04 -3.90
C THR A 96 1.07 1.71 -2.61
N ILE A 97 1.16 3.05 -2.54
CA ILE A 97 0.69 3.83 -1.41
C ILE A 97 -0.84 3.72 -1.18
N GLU A 98 -1.63 3.60 -2.25
CA GLU A 98 -3.08 3.37 -2.14
C GLU A 98 -3.36 2.00 -1.52
N VAL A 99 -2.54 0.99 -1.85
CA VAL A 99 -2.61 -0.35 -1.26
C VAL A 99 -2.25 -0.28 0.22
N GLU A 100 -1.16 0.37 0.57
CA GLU A 100 -0.69 0.50 1.95
C GLU A 100 -1.69 1.24 2.84
N ARG A 101 -2.24 2.36 2.35
CA ARG A 101 -3.31 3.09 3.05
C ARG A 101 -4.54 2.22 3.31
N SER A 102 -4.90 1.43 2.32
CA SER A 102 -6.06 0.53 2.43
C SER A 102 -5.78 -0.59 3.44
N LEU A 103 -4.64 -1.28 3.33
CA LEU A 103 -4.27 -2.37 4.24
C LEU A 103 -4.22 -1.92 5.71
N ARG A 104 -3.82 -0.67 5.97
CA ARG A 104 -3.76 -0.10 7.34
C ARG A 104 -5.12 -0.01 8.02
N VAL A 105 -6.20 0.07 7.27
CA VAL A 105 -7.56 0.25 7.80
C VAL A 105 -8.46 -0.98 7.63
N LEU A 106 -7.91 -2.07 7.08
CA LEU A 106 -8.61 -3.33 6.88
C LEU A 106 -8.42 -4.27 8.05
N ASP A 107 -9.41 -5.14 8.26
CA ASP A 107 -9.33 -6.23 9.22
C ASP A 107 -8.90 -7.54 8.56
N GLY A 108 -9.14 -7.68 7.26
CA GLY A 108 -8.78 -8.84 6.47
C GLY A 108 -8.64 -8.52 4.98
N ALA A 109 -8.11 -9.43 4.20
CA ALA A 109 -7.94 -9.24 2.77
C ALA A 109 -8.29 -10.49 1.96
N VAL A 110 -8.81 -10.27 0.76
CA VAL A 110 -8.92 -11.29 -0.30
C VAL A 110 -7.83 -11.02 -1.31
N VAL A 111 -6.87 -11.93 -1.43
CA VAL A 111 -5.76 -11.81 -2.37
C VAL A 111 -6.09 -12.64 -3.61
N VAL A 112 -6.22 -11.97 -4.75
CA VAL A 112 -6.57 -12.62 -6.02
C VAL A 112 -5.30 -12.90 -6.81
N PHE A 113 -5.05 -14.18 -7.10
CA PHE A 113 -3.98 -14.64 -7.98
C PHE A 113 -4.54 -15.09 -9.33
N CYS A 114 -3.72 -15.01 -10.36
CA CYS A 114 -4.07 -15.56 -11.65
C CYS A 114 -3.67 -17.05 -11.72
N GLY A 115 -4.59 -17.94 -12.13
CA GLY A 115 -4.33 -19.37 -12.27
C GLY A 115 -3.23 -19.70 -13.29
N THR A 116 -2.99 -18.80 -14.26
CA THR A 116 -1.98 -18.97 -15.30
C THR A 116 -0.62 -18.39 -14.91
N SER A 117 -0.54 -17.14 -14.48
CA SER A 117 0.71 -16.49 -14.11
C SER A 117 1.18 -16.83 -12.68
N GLY A 118 0.25 -17.09 -11.76
CA GLY A 118 0.57 -17.43 -10.38
C GLY A 118 1.02 -16.22 -9.56
N VAL A 119 2.13 -16.36 -8.84
CA VAL A 119 2.73 -15.29 -8.02
C VAL A 119 3.64 -14.43 -8.88
N GLU A 120 3.33 -13.14 -8.95
CA GLU A 120 4.10 -12.11 -9.64
C GLU A 120 4.78 -11.16 -8.62
N PRO A 121 5.79 -10.36 -9.00
CA PRO A 121 6.49 -9.45 -8.07
C PRO A 121 5.55 -8.48 -7.36
N GLN A 122 4.53 -7.99 -8.06
CA GLN A 122 3.51 -7.15 -7.44
C GLN A 122 2.74 -7.90 -6.34
N SER A 123 2.50 -9.20 -6.53
CA SER A 123 1.90 -10.03 -5.49
C SER A 123 2.80 -10.13 -4.25
N GLU A 124 4.11 -10.24 -4.45
CA GLU A 124 5.11 -10.29 -3.37
C GLU A 124 5.11 -8.98 -2.57
N THR A 125 5.06 -7.84 -3.27
CA THR A 125 5.02 -6.51 -2.61
C THR A 125 3.77 -6.32 -1.78
N VAL A 126 2.59 -6.61 -2.34
CA VAL A 126 1.31 -6.52 -1.61
C VAL A 126 1.29 -7.51 -0.43
N TRP A 127 1.84 -8.71 -0.62
CA TRP A 127 1.92 -9.72 0.44
C TRP A 127 2.80 -9.27 1.60
N ARG A 128 3.97 -8.69 1.31
CA ARG A 128 4.88 -8.12 2.32
C ARG A 128 4.22 -6.98 3.09
N GLN A 129 3.49 -6.09 2.42
CA GLN A 129 2.71 -5.04 3.07
C GLN A 129 1.61 -5.62 3.98
N ALA A 130 0.89 -6.64 3.53
CA ALA A 130 -0.11 -7.31 4.36
C ALA A 130 0.52 -8.02 5.58
N ASN A 131 1.75 -8.54 5.47
CA ASN A 131 2.52 -9.07 6.61
C ASN A 131 2.90 -7.96 7.60
N LYS A 132 3.36 -6.80 7.10
CA LYS A 132 3.72 -5.63 7.93
C LYS A 132 2.58 -5.21 8.85
N TYR A 133 1.34 -5.27 8.35
CA TYR A 133 0.14 -4.89 9.10
C TYR A 133 -0.60 -6.09 9.75
N GLU A 134 0.00 -7.27 9.73
CA GLU A 134 -0.58 -8.50 10.31
C GLU A 134 -2.01 -8.79 9.83
N VAL A 135 -2.33 -8.46 8.57
CA VAL A 135 -3.68 -8.60 8.01
C VAL A 135 -3.95 -10.06 7.65
N PRO A 136 -4.93 -10.73 8.30
CA PRO A 136 -5.38 -12.06 7.91
C PRO A 136 -5.96 -12.06 6.50
N ARG A 137 -5.73 -13.14 5.75
CA ARG A 137 -6.12 -13.18 4.34
C ARG A 137 -6.67 -14.51 3.87
N VAL A 138 -7.46 -14.43 2.82
CA VAL A 138 -7.98 -15.55 2.03
C VAL A 138 -7.44 -15.39 0.62
N VAL A 139 -7.02 -16.47 0.00
CA VAL A 139 -6.54 -16.50 -1.39
C VAL A 139 -7.66 -16.95 -2.32
N PHE A 140 -7.80 -16.26 -3.44
CA PHE A 140 -8.65 -16.66 -4.54
C PHE A 140 -7.82 -16.81 -5.82
N VAL A 141 -7.63 -18.05 -6.30
CA VAL A 141 -6.96 -18.33 -7.56
C VAL A 141 -8.02 -18.24 -8.68
N ASN A 142 -7.97 -17.14 -9.40
CA ASN A 142 -8.91 -16.75 -10.44
C ASN A 142 -8.44 -17.20 -11.84
N LYS A 143 -9.31 -17.07 -12.83
CA LYS A 143 -9.04 -17.42 -14.23
C LYS A 143 -8.74 -18.91 -14.45
N MET A 144 -9.37 -19.79 -13.69
CA MET A 144 -9.24 -21.24 -13.85
C MET A 144 -9.74 -21.77 -15.19
N ASP A 145 -10.48 -20.93 -15.92
CA ASP A 145 -10.98 -21.18 -17.30
C ASP A 145 -9.94 -20.89 -18.39
N ARG A 146 -8.79 -20.32 -18.07
CA ARG A 146 -7.74 -19.96 -19.02
C ARG A 146 -6.80 -21.14 -19.30
N GLN A 147 -6.29 -21.21 -20.53
CA GLN A 147 -5.28 -22.20 -20.90
C GLN A 147 -4.02 -22.03 -20.05
N GLY A 148 -3.51 -23.13 -19.49
CA GLY A 148 -2.35 -23.14 -18.57
C GLY A 148 -2.69 -22.79 -17.11
N ALA A 149 -3.98 -22.69 -16.76
CA ALA A 149 -4.38 -22.50 -15.37
C ALA A 149 -4.17 -23.77 -14.55
N ASP A 150 -3.48 -23.62 -13.41
CA ASP A 150 -3.10 -24.73 -12.53
C ASP A 150 -3.15 -24.28 -11.06
N PHE A 151 -4.19 -24.72 -10.35
CA PHE A 151 -4.38 -24.36 -8.94
C PHE A 151 -3.28 -24.92 -8.01
N PRO A 152 -2.92 -26.20 -8.05
CA PRO A 152 -1.83 -26.76 -7.26
C PRO A 152 -0.49 -26.03 -7.44
N ARG A 153 -0.15 -25.68 -8.67
CA ARG A 153 1.08 -24.94 -8.98
C ARG A 153 1.09 -23.55 -8.33
N VAL A 154 -0.04 -22.84 -8.37
CA VAL A 154 -0.14 -21.52 -7.73
C VAL A 154 -0.01 -21.64 -6.20
N ILE A 155 -0.62 -22.67 -5.59
CA ILE A 155 -0.49 -22.96 -4.16
C ILE A 155 0.99 -23.18 -3.78
N GLU A 156 1.73 -23.95 -4.58
CA GLU A 156 3.15 -24.18 -4.33
C GLU A 156 3.98 -22.90 -4.47
N GLN A 157 3.72 -22.08 -5.49
CA GLN A 157 4.38 -20.77 -5.63
C GLN A 157 4.11 -19.84 -4.45
N ILE A 158 2.90 -19.84 -3.89
CA ILE A 158 2.59 -19.06 -2.68
C ILE A 158 3.44 -19.55 -1.51
N ARG A 159 3.63 -20.85 -1.38
CA ARG A 159 4.47 -21.45 -0.33
C ARG A 159 5.94 -21.08 -0.50
N GLU A 160 6.49 -21.30 -1.69
CA GLU A 160 7.91 -21.11 -1.97
C GLU A 160 8.32 -19.62 -2.04
N ARG A 161 7.55 -18.79 -2.73
CA ARG A 161 7.93 -17.40 -3.01
C ARG A 161 7.45 -16.42 -1.95
N LEU A 162 6.32 -16.68 -1.30
CA LEU A 162 5.76 -15.78 -0.29
C LEU A 162 6.04 -16.24 1.14
N GLY A 163 6.62 -17.43 1.31
CA GLY A 163 6.90 -18.03 2.63
C GLY A 163 5.63 -18.26 3.45
N ALA A 164 4.48 -18.41 2.78
CA ALA A 164 3.19 -18.59 3.43
C ALA A 164 2.81 -20.07 3.56
N ASN A 165 1.79 -20.34 4.35
CA ASN A 165 1.19 -21.68 4.47
C ASN A 165 -0.23 -21.69 3.86
N PRO A 166 -0.37 -21.77 2.53
CA PRO A 166 -1.66 -21.84 1.89
C PRO A 166 -2.32 -23.20 2.12
N VAL A 167 -3.59 -23.16 2.49
CA VAL A 167 -4.40 -24.37 2.76
C VAL A 167 -5.57 -24.41 1.79
N PRO A 168 -5.55 -25.30 0.79
CA PRO A 168 -6.66 -25.46 -0.15
C PRO A 168 -7.94 -25.89 0.56
N LEU A 169 -9.02 -25.14 0.38
CA LEU A 169 -10.36 -25.52 0.83
C LEU A 169 -11.19 -26.16 -0.27
N GLN A 170 -10.67 -26.14 -1.48
CA GLN A 170 -11.37 -26.61 -2.68
C GLN A 170 -10.43 -27.36 -3.61
N LEU A 171 -11.01 -28.25 -4.40
CA LEU A 171 -10.38 -28.90 -5.53
C LEU A 171 -11.13 -28.50 -6.81
N ALA A 172 -10.43 -28.13 -7.87
CA ALA A 172 -11.05 -27.75 -9.15
C ALA A 172 -11.65 -28.96 -9.86
N ILE A 173 -12.86 -28.80 -10.41
CA ILE A 173 -13.51 -29.79 -11.28
C ILE A 173 -13.28 -29.41 -12.73
N GLY A 174 -12.47 -30.17 -13.43
CA GLY A 174 -11.98 -29.84 -14.76
C GLY A 174 -10.87 -28.77 -14.72
N ALA A 175 -10.31 -28.51 -15.88
CA ALA A 175 -9.26 -27.51 -16.07
C ALA A 175 -9.51 -26.72 -17.35
N GLU A 176 -8.98 -25.49 -17.41
CA GLU A 176 -9.05 -24.63 -18.57
C GLU A 176 -10.50 -24.42 -19.08
N GLU A 177 -10.74 -24.63 -20.38
CA GLU A 177 -12.09 -24.50 -20.97
C GLU A 177 -13.12 -25.48 -20.36
N ASN A 178 -12.65 -26.58 -19.77
CA ASN A 178 -13.48 -27.58 -19.10
C ASN A 178 -13.71 -27.30 -17.61
N PHE A 179 -13.20 -26.19 -17.07
CA PHE A 179 -13.45 -25.80 -15.69
C PHE A 179 -14.95 -25.61 -15.45
N SER A 180 -15.56 -26.53 -14.71
CA SER A 180 -17.01 -26.59 -14.52
C SER A 180 -17.49 -26.21 -13.13
N GLY A 181 -16.68 -26.45 -12.10
CA GLY A 181 -17.04 -26.24 -10.71
C GLY A 181 -15.88 -26.54 -9.76
N VAL A 182 -16.22 -26.72 -8.49
CA VAL A 182 -15.25 -27.04 -7.43
C VAL A 182 -15.79 -28.14 -6.52
N VAL A 183 -14.91 -28.92 -5.93
CA VAL A 183 -15.22 -29.77 -4.76
C VAL A 183 -14.92 -28.94 -3.52
N ASP A 184 -15.89 -28.78 -2.65
CA ASP A 184 -15.71 -28.20 -1.32
C ASP A 184 -15.22 -29.28 -0.37
N LEU A 185 -13.99 -29.14 0.14
CA LEU A 185 -13.33 -30.10 1.02
C LEU A 185 -13.90 -30.09 2.45
N ILE A 186 -14.65 -29.07 2.84
CA ILE A 186 -15.29 -29.01 4.15
C ILE A 186 -16.58 -29.83 4.16
N THR A 187 -17.41 -29.69 3.14
CA THR A 187 -18.67 -30.42 3.03
C THR A 187 -18.57 -31.73 2.25
N MET A 188 -17.46 -31.95 1.58
CA MET A 188 -17.20 -33.09 0.65
C MET A 188 -18.30 -33.18 -0.42
N ARG A 189 -18.60 -32.06 -1.04
CA ARG A 189 -19.60 -31.96 -2.12
C ARG A 189 -19.04 -31.21 -3.32
N ALA A 190 -19.47 -31.58 -4.51
CA ALA A 190 -19.23 -30.86 -5.74
C ALA A 190 -20.23 -29.71 -5.90
N ILE A 191 -19.74 -28.51 -6.24
CA ILE A 191 -20.54 -27.30 -6.44
C ILE A 191 -20.40 -26.84 -7.88
N TYR A 192 -21.54 -26.65 -8.56
CA TYR A 192 -21.63 -26.17 -9.94
C TYR A 192 -22.55 -24.95 -10.00
N TRP A 193 -22.08 -23.89 -10.65
CA TRP A 193 -22.87 -22.66 -10.86
C TRP A 193 -23.60 -22.72 -12.20
N SER A 194 -24.83 -22.18 -12.23
CA SER A 194 -25.63 -22.12 -13.46
C SER A 194 -25.13 -21.01 -14.38
N GLU A 195 -24.95 -21.33 -15.65
CA GLU A 195 -24.60 -20.32 -16.66
C GLU A 195 -25.83 -19.51 -17.10
N ASP A 196 -27.06 -20.07 -17.00
CA ASP A 196 -28.30 -19.47 -17.47
C ASP A 196 -28.65 -18.17 -16.68
N ASP A 197 -28.26 -18.10 -15.43
CA ASP A 197 -28.54 -16.97 -14.53
C ASP A 197 -27.26 -16.24 -14.06
N GLN A 198 -26.20 -16.35 -14.81
CA GLN A 198 -24.92 -15.71 -14.49
C GLN A 198 -24.35 -16.13 -13.12
N GLY A 199 -24.56 -17.39 -12.74
CA GLY A 199 -24.04 -17.97 -11.52
C GLY A 199 -24.84 -17.62 -10.25
N LEU A 200 -26.02 -16.99 -10.36
CA LEU A 200 -26.86 -16.70 -9.19
C LEU A 200 -27.32 -17.98 -8.48
N SER A 201 -27.67 -19.00 -9.23
CA SER A 201 -28.00 -20.31 -8.68
C SER A 201 -26.82 -21.29 -8.81
N HIS A 202 -26.77 -22.21 -7.86
CA HIS A 202 -25.80 -23.30 -7.85
C HIS A 202 -26.53 -24.62 -7.53
N ARG A 203 -25.88 -25.72 -7.90
CA ARG A 203 -26.31 -27.06 -7.50
C ARG A 203 -25.17 -27.76 -6.80
N THR A 204 -25.52 -28.58 -5.84
CA THR A 204 -24.58 -29.38 -5.07
C THR A 204 -24.81 -30.86 -5.39
N GLU A 205 -23.76 -31.55 -5.79
CA GLU A 205 -23.79 -32.94 -6.23
C GLU A 205 -22.74 -33.76 -5.48
N ASP A 206 -22.77 -35.08 -5.65
CA ASP A 206 -21.71 -35.95 -5.16
C ASP A 206 -20.42 -35.69 -5.93
N ILE A 207 -19.27 -35.92 -5.31
CA ILE A 207 -17.97 -35.74 -5.92
C ILE A 207 -17.81 -36.70 -7.11
N PRO A 208 -17.33 -36.23 -8.28
CA PRO A 208 -17.02 -37.14 -9.40
C PRO A 208 -16.06 -38.24 -8.95
N GLU A 209 -16.35 -39.49 -9.40
CA GLU A 209 -15.60 -40.69 -8.96
C GLU A 209 -14.07 -40.55 -9.16
N GLU A 210 -13.69 -39.87 -10.24
CA GLU A 210 -12.29 -39.60 -10.61
C GLU A 210 -11.56 -38.64 -9.65
N LEU A 211 -12.29 -37.83 -8.88
CA LEU A 211 -11.73 -36.85 -7.94
C LEU A 211 -11.88 -37.29 -6.49
N LEU A 212 -12.60 -38.37 -6.20
CA LEU A 212 -12.95 -38.77 -4.83
C LEU A 212 -11.70 -39.07 -4.00
N GLU A 213 -10.78 -39.89 -4.51
CA GLU A 213 -9.53 -40.24 -3.81
C GLU A 213 -8.69 -38.99 -3.51
N SER A 214 -8.56 -38.07 -4.47
CA SER A 214 -7.85 -36.82 -4.28
C SER A 214 -8.51 -35.92 -3.24
N ALA A 215 -9.85 -35.82 -3.27
CA ALA A 215 -10.61 -35.03 -2.32
C ALA A 215 -10.51 -35.59 -0.89
N GLU A 216 -10.58 -36.91 -0.74
CA GLU A 216 -10.40 -37.57 0.56
C GLU A 216 -8.99 -37.31 1.14
N GLY A 217 -7.94 -37.47 0.33
CA GLY A 217 -6.57 -37.18 0.78
C GLY A 217 -6.35 -35.72 1.14
N MET A 218 -6.92 -34.77 0.39
CA MET A 218 -6.85 -33.35 0.75
C MET A 218 -7.70 -33.01 2.00
N ARG A 219 -8.82 -33.68 2.17
CA ARG A 219 -9.67 -33.56 3.37
C ARG A 219 -8.90 -34.01 4.63
N GLU A 220 -8.17 -35.12 4.56
CA GLU A 220 -7.34 -35.61 5.66
C GLU A 220 -6.28 -34.57 6.07
N GLN A 221 -5.56 -34.01 5.10
CA GLN A 221 -4.62 -32.91 5.36
C GLN A 221 -5.30 -31.68 5.97
N LEU A 222 -6.51 -31.35 5.53
CA LEU A 222 -7.29 -30.25 6.07
C LEU A 222 -7.71 -30.49 7.52
N MET A 223 -8.04 -31.74 7.88
CA MET A 223 -8.35 -32.13 9.26
C MET A 223 -7.12 -31.98 10.17
N GLU A 224 -5.95 -32.44 9.72
CA GLU A 224 -4.69 -32.26 10.45
C GLU A 224 -4.41 -30.79 10.72
N VAL A 225 -4.49 -29.95 9.68
CA VAL A 225 -4.30 -28.50 9.80
C VAL A 225 -5.29 -27.88 10.78
N ALA A 226 -6.56 -28.27 10.75
CA ALA A 226 -7.57 -27.72 11.65
C ALA A 226 -7.38 -28.19 13.10
N ALA A 227 -6.95 -29.42 13.29
CA ALA A 227 -6.69 -30.00 14.62
C ALA A 227 -5.56 -29.29 15.37
N GLU A 228 -4.54 -28.81 14.66
CA GLU A 228 -3.42 -28.05 15.24
C GLU A 228 -3.81 -26.69 15.83
N ALA A 229 -5.06 -26.24 15.68
CA ALA A 229 -5.51 -24.94 16.16
C ALA A 229 -5.54 -24.82 17.68
N ASN A 230 -5.90 -25.90 18.39
CA ASN A 230 -5.92 -25.97 19.85
C ASN A 230 -5.98 -27.42 20.35
N GLU A 231 -5.74 -27.62 21.66
CA GLU A 231 -5.72 -28.94 22.31
C GLU A 231 -7.07 -29.67 22.17
N GLU A 232 -8.20 -28.97 22.26
CA GLU A 232 -9.54 -29.57 22.18
C GLU A 232 -9.79 -30.24 20.81
N LEU A 233 -9.45 -29.54 19.73
CA LEU A 233 -9.60 -30.08 18.37
C LEU A 233 -8.59 -31.20 18.08
N MET A 234 -7.38 -31.08 18.61
CA MET A 234 -6.37 -32.13 18.50
C MET A 234 -6.79 -33.42 19.23
N ASP A 235 -7.28 -33.30 20.47
CA ASP A 235 -7.75 -34.44 21.22
C ASP A 235 -8.92 -35.12 20.52
N ARG A 236 -9.88 -34.34 20.01
CA ARG A 236 -11.02 -34.88 19.27
C ARG A 236 -10.61 -35.61 18.01
N TYR A 237 -9.67 -35.04 17.26
CA TYR A 237 -9.13 -35.68 16.04
C TYR A 237 -8.41 -37.00 16.37
N LEU A 238 -7.64 -37.03 17.44
CA LEU A 238 -6.92 -38.25 17.87
C LEU A 238 -7.86 -39.33 18.41
N GLU A 239 -8.95 -38.95 19.07
CA GLU A 239 -9.89 -39.91 19.65
C GLU A 239 -10.89 -40.44 18.61
N GLU A 240 -11.45 -39.56 17.75
CA GLU A 240 -12.51 -39.91 16.82
C GLU A 240 -12.00 -40.23 15.40
N GLY A 241 -10.79 -39.75 15.05
CA GLY A 241 -10.20 -39.89 13.71
C GLY A 241 -10.79 -38.96 12.67
N GLU A 242 -11.81 -38.16 13.06
CA GLU A 242 -12.51 -37.22 12.16
C GLU A 242 -12.85 -35.93 12.92
N LEU A 243 -12.96 -34.82 12.17
CA LEU A 243 -13.51 -33.55 12.65
C LEU A 243 -14.81 -33.22 11.92
N SER A 244 -15.77 -32.69 12.66
CA SER A 244 -17.01 -32.21 12.06
C SER A 244 -16.75 -30.97 11.17
N GLU A 245 -17.71 -30.63 10.30
CA GLU A 245 -17.63 -29.38 9.48
C GLU A 245 -17.47 -28.14 10.35
N ALA A 246 -18.13 -28.09 11.50
CA ALA A 246 -18.05 -26.99 12.44
C ALA A 246 -16.64 -26.89 13.08
N ASP A 247 -16.06 -28.03 13.47
CA ASP A 247 -14.70 -28.11 14.02
C ASP A 247 -13.65 -27.68 12.99
N LEU A 248 -13.80 -28.11 11.73
CA LEU A 248 -12.93 -27.69 10.63
C LEU A 248 -12.97 -26.18 10.43
N ARG A 249 -14.18 -25.62 10.30
CA ARG A 249 -14.33 -24.15 10.15
C ARG A 249 -13.72 -23.40 11.33
N GLN A 250 -13.94 -23.89 12.55
CA GLN A 250 -13.36 -23.30 13.76
C GLN A 250 -11.83 -23.36 13.76
N GLY A 251 -11.24 -24.51 13.48
CA GLY A 251 -9.79 -24.69 13.46
C GLY A 251 -9.12 -23.84 12.39
N ILE A 252 -9.65 -23.86 11.16
CA ILE A 252 -9.17 -23.04 10.06
C ILE A 252 -9.29 -21.55 10.41
N ARG A 253 -10.41 -21.11 10.99
CA ARG A 253 -10.59 -19.72 11.41
C ARG A 253 -9.55 -19.29 12.44
N ILE A 254 -9.36 -20.05 13.51
CA ILE A 254 -8.39 -19.73 14.58
C ILE A 254 -7.00 -19.51 13.99
N ARG A 255 -6.53 -20.42 13.15
CA ARG A 255 -5.21 -20.34 12.54
C ARG A 255 -5.09 -19.25 11.49
N THR A 256 -6.17 -18.94 10.75
CA THR A 256 -6.21 -17.82 9.81
C THR A 256 -6.09 -16.49 10.55
N LEU A 257 -6.82 -16.31 11.65
CA LEU A 257 -6.75 -15.10 12.47
C LEU A 257 -5.37 -14.91 13.13
N ALA A 258 -4.67 -16.02 13.43
CA ALA A 258 -3.29 -16.01 13.92
C ALA A 258 -2.24 -15.79 12.81
N ASN A 259 -2.65 -15.65 11.54
CA ASN A 259 -1.76 -15.59 10.37
C ASN A 259 -0.83 -16.83 10.20
N GLU A 260 -1.19 -17.98 10.74
CA GLU A 260 -0.43 -19.22 10.61
C GLU A 260 -0.71 -19.94 9.28
N ILE A 261 -1.93 -19.80 8.78
CA ILE A 261 -2.37 -20.39 7.52
C ILE A 261 -3.13 -19.37 6.68
N VAL A 262 -3.26 -19.67 5.40
CA VAL A 262 -4.05 -18.87 4.46
C VAL A 262 -5.00 -19.78 3.69
N PRO A 263 -6.31 -19.71 3.96
CA PRO A 263 -7.31 -20.47 3.21
C PRO A 263 -7.28 -20.10 1.73
N ALA A 264 -7.27 -21.10 0.84
CA ALA A 264 -7.18 -20.90 -0.59
C ALA A 264 -8.36 -21.53 -1.33
N LEU A 265 -8.98 -20.73 -2.20
CA LEU A 265 -10.09 -21.11 -3.06
C LEU A 265 -9.72 -20.89 -4.52
N CYS A 266 -10.46 -21.52 -5.43
CA CYS A 266 -10.26 -21.35 -6.85
C CYS A 266 -11.58 -21.08 -7.59
N GLY A 267 -11.47 -20.46 -8.79
CA GLY A 267 -12.64 -20.14 -9.58
C GLY A 267 -12.34 -19.36 -10.85
N SER A 268 -13.39 -18.90 -11.48
CA SER A 268 -13.34 -17.98 -12.63
C SER A 268 -14.39 -16.90 -12.46
N ALA A 269 -13.96 -15.71 -12.07
CA ALA A 269 -14.86 -14.57 -11.95
C ALA A 269 -15.51 -14.22 -13.29
N PHE A 270 -14.77 -14.33 -14.39
CA PHE A 270 -15.29 -14.08 -15.74
C PHE A 270 -16.40 -15.07 -16.13
N LYS A 271 -16.25 -16.33 -15.75
CA LYS A 271 -17.26 -17.38 -15.98
C LYS A 271 -18.30 -17.49 -14.86
N ASN A 272 -18.32 -16.55 -13.92
CA ASN A 272 -19.28 -16.48 -12.81
C ASN A 272 -19.24 -17.72 -11.89
N LYS A 273 -18.05 -18.32 -11.67
CA LYS A 273 -17.87 -19.54 -10.88
C LYS A 273 -16.92 -19.29 -9.70
N GLY A 274 -17.36 -19.59 -8.47
CA GLY A 274 -16.52 -19.58 -7.26
C GLY A 274 -16.51 -18.29 -6.44
N VAL A 275 -17.02 -17.15 -6.94
CA VAL A 275 -16.96 -15.87 -6.21
C VAL A 275 -17.85 -15.88 -4.96
N GLN A 276 -19.01 -16.53 -5.00
CA GLN A 276 -19.87 -16.66 -3.81
C GLN A 276 -19.18 -17.48 -2.70
N SER A 277 -18.39 -18.50 -3.06
CA SER A 277 -17.59 -19.25 -2.10
C SER A 277 -16.54 -18.38 -1.42
N VAL A 278 -15.97 -17.39 -2.14
CA VAL A 278 -15.05 -16.40 -1.55
C VAL A 278 -15.79 -15.54 -0.52
N LEU A 279 -17.03 -15.10 -0.81
CA LEU A 279 -17.82 -14.34 0.16
C LEU A 279 -18.17 -15.16 1.41
N ASP A 280 -18.46 -16.44 1.25
CA ASP A 280 -18.66 -17.34 2.38
C ASP A 280 -17.37 -17.50 3.20
N ALA A 281 -16.22 -17.66 2.54
CA ALA A 281 -14.92 -17.73 3.22
C ALA A 281 -14.55 -16.43 3.95
N VAL A 282 -14.92 -15.26 3.42
CA VAL A 282 -14.78 -13.97 4.10
C VAL A 282 -15.54 -13.96 5.42
N VAL A 283 -16.78 -14.47 5.43
CA VAL A 283 -17.58 -14.55 6.65
C VAL A 283 -17.02 -15.57 7.63
N ASP A 284 -16.64 -16.74 7.15
CA ASP A 284 -16.16 -17.86 7.97
C ASP A 284 -14.76 -17.62 8.56
N TYR A 285 -13.83 -17.04 7.81
CA TYR A 285 -12.40 -17.05 8.17
C TYR A 285 -11.77 -15.70 8.44
N LEU A 286 -12.34 -14.59 7.94
CA LEU A 286 -11.78 -13.26 8.21
C LEU A 286 -12.40 -12.64 9.48
N PRO A 287 -11.64 -11.78 10.20
CA PRO A 287 -12.06 -11.26 11.49
C PRO A 287 -13.16 -10.20 11.38
N ALA A 288 -13.92 -10.09 12.45
CA ALA A 288 -14.69 -8.90 12.75
C ALA A 288 -13.79 -7.82 13.41
N PRO A 289 -14.21 -6.55 13.45
CA PRO A 289 -13.44 -5.50 14.11
C PRO A 289 -13.13 -5.74 15.59
N THR A 290 -13.91 -6.58 16.25
CA THR A 290 -13.72 -6.97 17.67
C THR A 290 -12.73 -8.13 17.87
N GLU A 291 -12.31 -8.77 16.79
CA GLU A 291 -11.38 -9.93 16.83
C GLU A 291 -9.98 -9.55 16.40
N VAL A 292 -9.77 -8.34 15.91
CA VAL A 292 -8.44 -7.82 15.62
C VAL A 292 -7.83 -7.16 16.84
N LYS A 293 -6.50 -7.06 16.87
CA LYS A 293 -5.77 -6.37 17.93
C LYS A 293 -6.29 -4.94 18.09
N ALA A 294 -6.49 -4.52 19.34
CA ALA A 294 -6.88 -3.14 19.65
C ALA A 294 -5.86 -2.16 19.09
N ILE A 295 -6.35 -1.09 18.45
CA ILE A 295 -5.43 -0.12 17.85
C ILE A 295 -4.65 0.64 18.91
N GLU A 296 -3.36 0.75 18.70
CA GLU A 296 -2.44 1.48 19.56
C GLU A 296 -2.26 2.94 19.09
N GLY A 297 -1.92 3.79 20.01
CA GLY A 297 -1.59 5.19 19.73
C GLY A 297 -0.91 5.85 20.91
N THR A 298 -0.37 7.04 20.66
CA THR A 298 0.36 7.83 21.65
C THR A 298 -0.55 8.91 22.26
N VAL A 299 -0.59 9.02 23.57
CA VAL A 299 -1.27 10.11 24.27
C VAL A 299 -0.31 11.28 24.53
N LYS A 300 -0.84 12.42 24.98
CA LYS A 300 -0.12 13.70 25.08
C LYS A 300 1.18 13.63 25.91
N ASP A 301 1.26 12.71 26.85
CA ASP A 301 2.42 12.55 27.75
C ASP A 301 3.49 11.59 27.19
N GLY A 302 3.29 11.09 25.96
CA GLY A 302 4.20 10.15 25.30
C GLY A 302 3.93 8.68 25.63
N ASP A 303 2.97 8.39 26.50
CA ASP A 303 2.58 7.02 26.84
C ASP A 303 1.76 6.38 25.72
N THR A 304 1.87 5.06 25.59
CA THR A 304 1.04 4.27 24.66
C THR A 304 -0.33 3.99 25.27
N ALA A 305 -1.37 4.14 24.49
CA ALA A 305 -2.74 3.78 24.84
C ALA A 305 -3.41 2.99 23.72
N THR A 306 -4.36 2.14 24.08
CA THR A 306 -5.14 1.32 23.13
C THR A 306 -6.56 1.80 23.00
N ARG A 307 -7.21 1.47 21.88
CA ARG A 307 -8.64 1.64 21.64
C ARG A 307 -9.23 0.35 21.11
N GLU A 308 -10.16 -0.21 21.87
CA GLU A 308 -10.92 -1.39 21.46
C GLU A 308 -12.11 -0.97 20.58
N ALA A 309 -12.57 -1.88 19.74
CA ALA A 309 -13.71 -1.67 18.85
C ALA A 309 -15.03 -1.74 19.63
N ASP A 310 -15.31 -0.70 20.42
CA ASP A 310 -16.47 -0.55 21.30
C ASP A 310 -17.14 0.80 21.09
N ASP A 311 -18.47 0.83 21.00
CA ASP A 311 -19.28 2.06 20.84
C ASP A 311 -19.24 2.96 22.07
N ASP A 312 -19.07 2.40 23.27
CA ASP A 312 -19.03 3.12 24.53
C ASP A 312 -17.63 3.68 24.85
N ALA A 313 -16.62 3.28 24.09
CA ALA A 313 -15.25 3.80 24.21
C ALA A 313 -15.15 5.24 23.67
N PRO A 314 -14.11 6.01 24.09
CA PRO A 314 -13.85 7.34 23.53
C PRO A 314 -13.64 7.27 22.01
N PHE A 315 -14.24 8.20 21.26
CA PHE A 315 -14.15 8.23 19.80
C PHE A 315 -12.71 8.37 19.35
N ALA A 316 -12.30 7.48 18.43
CA ALA A 316 -11.07 7.55 17.69
C ALA A 316 -11.25 6.96 16.28
N ALA A 317 -10.75 7.69 15.28
CA ALA A 317 -10.80 7.32 13.88
C ALA A 317 -9.53 7.75 13.16
N LEU A 318 -9.21 7.09 12.06
CA LEU A 318 -8.08 7.41 11.19
C LEU A 318 -8.61 7.87 9.84
N ALA A 319 -8.21 9.07 9.41
CA ALA A 319 -8.44 9.57 8.06
C ALA A 319 -7.42 8.91 7.13
N PHE A 320 -7.86 7.99 6.28
CA PHE A 320 -6.96 7.19 5.46
C PHE A 320 -6.93 7.60 3.98
N LYS A 321 -7.91 8.36 3.52
CA LYS A 321 -7.98 8.85 2.13
C LYS A 321 -8.70 10.19 2.06
N ILE A 322 -8.19 11.07 1.21
CA ILE A 322 -8.86 12.31 0.81
C ILE A 322 -9.14 12.22 -0.68
N ALA A 323 -10.32 12.64 -1.09
CA ALA A 323 -10.70 12.75 -2.50
C ALA A 323 -11.41 14.06 -2.75
N THR A 324 -11.20 14.64 -3.91
CA THR A 324 -11.93 15.84 -4.35
C THR A 324 -13.07 15.42 -5.28
N ASP A 325 -14.27 15.82 -4.92
CA ASP A 325 -15.46 15.58 -5.71
C ASP A 325 -15.96 16.91 -6.31
N SER A 326 -16.33 16.88 -7.59
CA SER A 326 -16.74 18.09 -8.32
C SER A 326 -18.04 18.71 -7.79
N PHE A 327 -18.91 17.94 -7.11
CA PHE A 327 -20.22 18.38 -6.63
C PHE A 327 -20.25 18.72 -5.15
N VAL A 328 -19.56 17.93 -4.31
CA VAL A 328 -19.62 18.11 -2.85
C VAL A 328 -18.33 18.63 -2.24
N GLY A 329 -17.27 18.77 -3.04
CA GLY A 329 -15.96 19.23 -2.59
C GLY A 329 -15.12 18.12 -1.96
N THR A 330 -14.38 18.43 -0.92
CA THR A 330 -13.46 17.47 -0.29
C THR A 330 -14.21 16.40 0.49
N LEU A 331 -13.91 15.14 0.20
CA LEU A 331 -14.34 13.94 0.91
C LEU A 331 -13.16 13.42 1.74
N THR A 332 -13.31 13.32 3.03
CA THR A 332 -12.32 12.71 3.94
C THR A 332 -12.84 11.34 4.38
N PHE A 333 -12.25 10.28 3.82
CA PHE A 333 -12.57 8.91 4.21
C PHE A 333 -11.86 8.56 5.52
N PHE A 334 -12.61 8.00 6.44
CA PHE A 334 -12.08 7.62 7.74
C PHE A 334 -12.66 6.29 8.22
N ARG A 335 -11.85 5.55 8.96
CA ARG A 335 -12.26 4.37 9.69
C ARG A 335 -12.42 4.70 11.17
N VAL A 336 -13.56 4.31 11.73
CA VAL A 336 -13.82 4.43 13.16
C VAL A 336 -13.30 3.18 13.88
N TYR A 337 -12.36 3.37 14.81
CA TYR A 337 -11.82 2.29 15.63
C TYR A 337 -12.59 2.15 16.95
N SER A 338 -13.03 3.25 17.53
CA SER A 338 -13.78 3.24 18.80
C SER A 338 -14.77 4.38 18.87
N GLY A 339 -15.80 4.20 19.69
CA GLY A 339 -16.81 5.21 19.97
C GLY A 339 -17.83 5.43 18.87
N VAL A 340 -18.62 6.49 19.03
CA VAL A 340 -19.67 6.93 18.11
C VAL A 340 -19.49 8.39 17.76
N LEU A 341 -19.65 8.74 16.48
CA LEU A 341 -19.63 10.10 15.97
C LEU A 341 -20.95 10.41 15.26
N LYS A 342 -21.55 11.56 15.55
CA LYS A 342 -22.80 12.02 14.93
C LYS A 342 -22.56 13.25 14.06
N THR A 343 -23.42 13.42 13.08
CA THR A 343 -23.48 14.66 12.30
C THR A 343 -23.70 15.86 13.22
N GLY A 344 -22.84 16.86 13.12
CA GLY A 344 -22.84 18.05 13.96
C GLY A 344 -21.85 18.02 15.12
N ASP A 345 -21.29 16.86 15.47
CA ASP A 345 -20.28 16.73 16.51
C ASP A 345 -18.96 17.39 16.12
N GLN A 346 -18.14 17.68 17.13
CA GLN A 346 -16.78 18.16 16.95
C GLN A 346 -15.78 17.03 17.15
N VAL A 347 -14.84 16.90 16.22
CA VAL A 347 -13.66 16.05 16.35
C VAL A 347 -12.42 16.89 16.61
N TYR A 348 -11.44 16.30 17.26
CA TYR A 348 -10.14 16.91 17.53
C TYR A 348 -9.06 16.18 16.74
N ASN A 349 -8.23 16.95 16.06
CA ASN A 349 -7.02 16.49 15.38
C ASN A 349 -5.83 16.76 16.30
N PRO A 350 -5.24 15.75 16.97
CA PRO A 350 -4.17 15.92 17.93
C PRO A 350 -2.84 16.36 17.30
N ILE A 351 -2.64 16.07 16.00
CA ILE A 351 -1.41 16.40 15.28
C ILE A 351 -1.33 17.90 14.99
N LYS A 352 -2.46 18.51 14.59
CA LYS A 352 -2.55 19.92 14.26
C LYS A 352 -3.05 20.79 15.41
N ASP A 353 -3.42 20.19 16.54
CA ASP A 353 -4.07 20.84 17.70
C ASP A 353 -5.32 21.66 17.27
N LYS A 354 -6.14 21.08 16.38
CA LYS A 354 -7.32 21.75 15.85
C LYS A 354 -8.58 20.95 16.10
N ARG A 355 -9.71 21.67 16.23
CA ARG A 355 -11.04 21.08 16.27
C ARG A 355 -11.75 21.38 14.95
N GLU A 356 -12.41 20.35 14.42
CA GLU A 356 -13.30 20.49 13.27
C GLU A 356 -14.70 20.00 13.57
N ARG A 357 -15.69 20.59 12.93
CA ARG A 357 -17.08 20.14 13.04
C ARG A 357 -17.44 19.28 11.86
N ILE A 358 -17.98 18.10 12.13
CA ILE A 358 -18.51 17.20 11.11
C ILE A 358 -19.85 17.75 10.61
N GLY A 359 -19.87 18.26 9.39
CA GLY A 359 -21.06 18.80 8.77
C GLY A 359 -22.01 17.71 8.27
N ARG A 360 -21.55 16.93 7.31
CA ARG A 360 -22.28 15.81 6.72
C ARG A 360 -21.36 14.60 6.64
N MET A 361 -21.92 13.41 6.80
CA MET A 361 -21.23 12.14 6.59
C MET A 361 -22.01 11.33 5.57
N VAL A 362 -21.28 10.59 4.76
CA VAL A 362 -21.85 9.70 3.73
C VAL A 362 -21.20 8.32 3.82
N GLN A 363 -22.02 7.31 3.59
CA GLN A 363 -21.59 5.97 3.27
C GLN A 363 -21.46 5.86 1.75
N MET A 364 -20.39 5.26 1.31
CA MET A 364 -20.13 5.10 -0.12
C MET A 364 -20.61 3.72 -0.59
N HIS A 365 -21.23 3.71 -1.75
CA HIS A 365 -21.60 2.53 -2.51
C HIS A 365 -21.05 2.73 -3.93
N ALA A 366 -19.74 2.48 -4.09
CA ALA A 366 -18.98 2.88 -5.27
C ALA A 366 -19.15 4.41 -5.57
N ASN A 367 -19.86 4.79 -6.63
CA ASN A 367 -20.13 6.19 -6.98
C ASN A 367 -21.34 6.81 -6.28
N ASN A 368 -22.19 5.98 -5.69
CA ASN A 368 -23.38 6.45 -5.01
C ASN A 368 -23.06 6.82 -3.56
N ARG A 369 -23.72 7.85 -3.06
CA ARG A 369 -23.55 8.35 -1.69
C ARG A 369 -24.87 8.28 -0.96
N GLU A 370 -24.85 7.66 0.20
CA GLU A 370 -25.97 7.66 1.12
C GLU A 370 -25.62 8.51 2.35
N GLU A 371 -26.44 9.53 2.63
CA GLU A 371 -26.19 10.40 3.79
C GLU A 371 -26.53 9.65 5.08
N ILE A 372 -25.58 9.62 6.00
CA ILE A 372 -25.70 8.94 7.29
C ILE A 372 -25.59 9.94 8.44
N LYS A 373 -26.32 9.68 9.52
CA LYS A 373 -26.41 10.57 10.68
C LYS A 373 -25.39 10.25 11.78
N GLU A 374 -24.95 9.00 11.86
CA GLU A 374 -23.99 8.54 12.84
C GLU A 374 -23.12 7.42 12.25
N VAL A 375 -21.90 7.33 12.76
CA VAL A 375 -20.95 6.24 12.51
C VAL A 375 -20.46 5.69 13.85
N ARG A 376 -20.08 4.43 13.87
CA ARG A 376 -19.75 3.66 15.07
C ARG A 376 -18.45 2.89 14.89
N ALA A 377 -17.92 2.35 15.99
CA ALA A 377 -16.74 1.49 15.93
C ALA A 377 -16.86 0.42 14.83
N GLY A 378 -15.83 0.28 14.00
CA GLY A 378 -15.81 -0.63 12.85
C GLY A 378 -16.38 -0.06 11.53
N ASP A 379 -17.03 1.11 11.55
CA ASP A 379 -17.54 1.73 10.33
C ASP A 379 -16.43 2.38 9.50
N ILE A 380 -16.63 2.35 8.18
CA ILE A 380 -15.89 3.14 7.19
C ILE A 380 -16.88 4.12 6.55
N ALA A 381 -16.56 5.40 6.55
CA ALA A 381 -17.41 6.45 6.03
C ALA A 381 -16.58 7.62 5.48
N ALA A 382 -17.24 8.59 4.83
CA ALA A 382 -16.60 9.82 4.39
C ALA A 382 -17.30 11.05 5.00
N ALA A 383 -16.50 11.99 5.49
CA ALA A 383 -16.97 13.32 5.91
C ALA A 383 -16.81 14.32 4.79
N ILE A 384 -17.82 15.16 4.60
CA ILE A 384 -17.83 16.18 3.55
C ILE A 384 -17.33 17.51 4.10
N GLY A 385 -16.36 18.13 3.41
CA GLY A 385 -15.94 19.50 3.62
C GLY A 385 -15.02 19.74 4.81
N MET A 386 -14.28 18.73 5.27
CA MET A 386 -13.18 18.92 6.21
C MET A 386 -12.04 19.71 5.55
N LYS A 387 -11.48 20.68 6.27
CA LYS A 387 -10.52 21.64 5.69
C LYS A 387 -9.08 21.38 6.12
N ASP A 388 -8.91 20.99 7.37
CA ASP A 388 -7.61 20.94 8.04
C ASP A 388 -7.12 19.48 8.27
N VAL A 389 -7.73 18.48 7.64
CA VAL A 389 -7.35 17.08 7.75
C VAL A 389 -6.56 16.64 6.52
N THR A 390 -5.48 15.90 6.73
CA THR A 390 -4.70 15.23 5.70
C THR A 390 -4.70 13.72 5.90
N THR A 391 -4.35 12.98 4.87
CA THR A 391 -4.28 11.51 4.93
C THR A 391 -3.29 11.06 6.01
N GLY A 392 -3.69 10.06 6.81
CA GLY A 392 -2.90 9.52 7.92
C GLY A 392 -3.12 10.23 9.26
N GLU A 393 -3.98 11.26 9.33
CA GLU A 393 -4.26 11.98 10.57
C GLU A 393 -5.37 11.34 11.40
N THR A 394 -5.23 11.48 12.71
CA THR A 394 -6.21 10.96 13.67
C THR A 394 -7.30 11.98 13.95
N LEU A 395 -8.53 11.48 14.03
CA LEU A 395 -9.71 12.21 14.49
C LEU A 395 -10.20 11.57 15.79
N CYS A 396 -10.22 12.31 16.89
CA CYS A 396 -10.60 11.73 18.19
C CYS A 396 -11.42 12.71 19.05
N SER A 397 -11.88 12.21 20.20
CA SER A 397 -12.45 13.07 21.27
C SER A 397 -11.34 13.80 22.00
N LYS A 398 -11.52 15.11 22.26
CA LYS A 398 -10.49 15.94 22.90
C LYS A 398 -10.18 15.51 24.33
N GLU A 399 -11.19 15.06 25.07
CA GLU A 399 -11.08 14.68 26.48
C GLU A 399 -10.20 13.46 26.71
N LYS A 400 -10.11 12.60 25.70
CA LYS A 400 -9.31 11.38 25.68
C LYS A 400 -8.51 11.32 24.39
N ALA A 401 -7.77 12.40 24.11
CA ALA A 401 -6.99 12.54 22.89
C ALA A 401 -5.95 11.43 22.78
N ILE A 402 -5.85 10.88 21.57
CA ILE A 402 -4.88 9.86 21.18
C ILE A 402 -4.42 10.18 19.76
N THR A 403 -3.16 10.00 19.48
CA THR A 403 -2.63 9.99 18.11
C THR A 403 -2.40 8.54 17.72
N LEU A 404 -3.20 8.02 16.81
CA LEU A 404 -2.99 6.69 16.26
C LEU A 404 -1.69 6.68 15.45
N GLU A 405 -1.08 5.51 15.31
CA GLU A 405 0.14 5.33 14.54
C GLU A 405 0.02 6.00 13.16
N ARG A 406 1.01 6.80 12.81
CA ARG A 406 1.04 7.50 11.52
C ARG A 406 1.34 6.54 10.39
N MET A 407 0.73 6.81 9.24
CA MET A 407 1.15 6.17 8.00
C MET A 407 2.48 6.79 7.56
N GLU A 408 3.45 5.97 7.25
CA GLU A 408 4.67 6.36 6.59
C GLU A 408 4.47 6.32 5.09
N PHE A 409 4.93 7.35 4.40
CA PHE A 409 4.79 7.46 2.96
C PHE A 409 6.18 7.47 2.32
N PRO A 410 6.42 6.64 1.29
CA PRO A 410 7.71 6.63 0.60
C PRO A 410 7.98 7.98 -0.09
N ASP A 411 9.24 8.34 -0.17
CA ASP A 411 9.66 9.50 -0.93
C ASP A 411 9.49 9.25 -2.44
N PRO A 412 9.05 10.28 -3.19
CA PRO A 412 8.95 10.18 -4.64
C PRO A 412 10.32 9.94 -5.29
N VAL A 413 10.33 9.17 -6.38
CA VAL A 413 11.56 8.74 -7.05
C VAL A 413 11.78 9.42 -8.40
N ILE A 414 10.76 10.04 -8.98
CA ILE A 414 10.82 10.73 -10.28
C ILE A 414 10.21 12.12 -10.16
N SER A 415 10.77 13.08 -10.90
CA SER A 415 10.30 14.46 -10.94
C SER A 415 10.20 14.98 -12.37
N VAL A 416 9.20 15.82 -12.64
CA VAL A 416 9.04 16.51 -13.93
C VAL A 416 8.72 17.98 -13.69
N ALA A 417 9.24 18.85 -14.57
CA ALA A 417 8.85 20.25 -14.58
C ALA A 417 7.50 20.41 -15.26
N VAL A 418 6.63 21.23 -14.68
CA VAL A 418 5.30 21.56 -15.22
C VAL A 418 5.18 23.05 -15.45
N GLU A 419 4.86 23.43 -16.69
CA GLU A 419 4.70 24.81 -17.08
C GLU A 419 3.27 25.05 -17.64
N PRO A 420 2.55 26.03 -17.13
CA PRO A 420 1.22 26.36 -17.68
C PRO A 420 1.35 26.86 -19.11
N LYS A 421 0.43 26.49 -19.99
CA LYS A 421 0.42 26.97 -21.39
C LYS A 421 0.01 28.44 -21.54
N SER A 422 -0.67 28.99 -20.53
CA SER A 422 -1.09 30.39 -20.51
C SER A 422 -1.02 30.98 -19.09
N VAL A 423 -0.99 32.32 -18.99
CA VAL A 423 -1.01 33.01 -17.70
C VAL A 423 -2.31 32.71 -16.94
N ALA A 424 -3.43 32.54 -17.64
CA ALA A 424 -4.72 32.19 -17.03
C ALA A 424 -4.73 30.77 -16.42
N ASP A 425 -3.87 29.88 -16.94
CA ASP A 425 -3.73 28.51 -16.41
C ASP A 425 -2.84 28.45 -15.17
N GLN A 426 -2.04 29.48 -14.89
CA GLN A 426 -1.08 29.45 -13.77
C GLN A 426 -1.78 29.41 -12.41
N GLU A 427 -2.83 30.22 -12.20
CA GLU A 427 -3.61 30.19 -10.96
C GLU A 427 -4.35 28.85 -10.80
N LYS A 428 -4.95 28.37 -11.90
CA LYS A 428 -5.64 27.07 -11.92
C LYS A 428 -4.67 25.91 -11.65
N LEU A 429 -3.45 25.96 -12.23
CA LEU A 429 -2.41 24.97 -12.01
C LEU A 429 -2.05 24.85 -10.52
N THR A 430 -1.81 25.99 -9.87
CA THR A 430 -1.48 26.00 -8.43
C THR A 430 -2.61 25.41 -7.59
N VAL A 431 -3.87 25.74 -7.89
CA VAL A 431 -5.02 25.18 -7.18
C VAL A 431 -5.17 23.67 -7.44
N ALA A 432 -5.03 23.24 -8.70
CA ALA A 432 -5.13 21.83 -9.07
C ALA A 432 -4.04 20.99 -8.37
N LEU A 433 -2.79 21.42 -8.45
CA LEU A 433 -1.66 20.73 -7.83
C LEU A 433 -1.78 20.68 -6.30
N SER A 434 -2.25 21.77 -5.67
CA SER A 434 -2.48 21.78 -4.22
C SER A 434 -3.54 20.75 -3.79
N LYS A 435 -4.63 20.62 -4.56
CA LYS A 435 -5.67 19.62 -4.27
C LYS A 435 -5.16 18.20 -4.49
N LEU A 436 -4.45 17.95 -5.60
CA LEU A 436 -3.88 16.65 -5.90
C LEU A 436 -2.84 16.21 -4.83
N ALA A 437 -2.04 17.16 -4.34
CA ALA A 437 -1.10 16.91 -3.24
C ALA A 437 -1.79 16.67 -1.88
N GLN A 438 -3.01 17.17 -1.68
CA GLN A 438 -3.81 16.81 -0.49
C GLN A 438 -4.37 15.38 -0.57
N GLU A 439 -4.69 14.92 -1.78
CA GLU A 439 -5.22 13.58 -2.01
C GLU A 439 -4.14 12.51 -1.91
N ASP A 440 -2.97 12.79 -2.45
CA ASP A 440 -1.86 11.85 -2.54
C ASP A 440 -0.61 12.36 -1.83
N PRO A 441 -0.28 11.79 -0.65
CA PRO A 441 0.91 12.18 0.10
C PRO A 441 2.24 11.81 -0.56
N SER A 442 2.26 10.88 -1.54
CA SER A 442 3.46 10.53 -2.31
C SER A 442 3.70 11.51 -3.47
N PHE A 443 2.73 12.35 -3.77
CA PHE A 443 2.83 13.39 -4.77
C PHE A 443 3.31 14.69 -4.12
N ARG A 444 4.43 15.21 -4.56
CA ARG A 444 5.00 16.48 -4.05
C ARG A 444 5.02 17.54 -5.13
N VAL A 445 4.84 18.77 -4.70
CA VAL A 445 4.88 19.96 -5.55
C VAL A 445 5.84 20.96 -4.95
N GLU A 446 6.87 21.32 -5.68
CA GLU A 446 7.87 22.30 -5.26
C GLU A 446 8.08 23.34 -6.37
N THR A 447 8.45 24.55 -5.97
CA THR A 447 8.91 25.56 -6.94
C THR A 447 10.41 25.65 -6.83
N ASP A 448 11.08 25.36 -7.93
CA ASP A 448 12.53 25.52 -8.03
C ASP A 448 12.90 27.01 -7.80
N LYS A 449 13.76 27.24 -6.83
CA LYS A 449 14.13 28.60 -6.40
C LYS A 449 15.04 29.34 -7.40
N GLU A 450 15.76 28.60 -8.23
CA GLU A 450 16.69 29.15 -9.21
C GLU A 450 16.00 29.42 -10.54
N THR A 451 15.20 28.46 -11.02
CA THR A 451 14.53 28.56 -12.32
C THR A 451 13.12 29.13 -12.23
N GLY A 452 12.50 29.12 -11.04
CA GLY A 452 11.10 29.49 -10.84
C GLY A 452 10.10 28.47 -11.43
N GLN A 453 10.57 27.35 -11.95
CA GLN A 453 9.74 26.29 -12.51
C GLN A 453 9.02 25.53 -11.39
N MET A 454 7.81 25.08 -11.67
CA MET A 454 7.05 24.22 -10.80
C MET A 454 7.42 22.76 -11.10
N ILE A 455 7.92 22.05 -10.09
CA ILE A 455 8.34 20.66 -10.19
C ILE A 455 7.32 19.79 -9.46
N ILE A 456 6.85 18.75 -10.12
CA ILE A 456 6.02 17.71 -9.54
C ILE A 456 6.82 16.41 -9.43
N SER A 457 6.68 15.74 -8.31
CA SER A 457 7.41 14.50 -8.01
C SER A 457 6.44 13.38 -7.61
N GLY A 458 6.72 12.15 -8.03
CA GLY A 458 5.87 10.97 -7.80
C GLY A 458 6.63 9.65 -7.81
N MET A 459 5.88 8.56 -7.70
CA MET A 459 6.42 7.20 -7.54
C MET A 459 6.86 6.54 -8.86
N GLY A 460 6.38 7.03 -10.00
CA GLY A 460 6.71 6.48 -11.32
C GLY A 460 6.15 7.31 -12.46
N GLU A 461 6.50 6.93 -13.71
CA GLU A 461 6.02 7.62 -14.91
C GLU A 461 4.50 7.60 -15.02
N LEU A 462 3.89 6.43 -14.81
CA LEU A 462 2.44 6.27 -14.89
C LEU A 462 1.75 7.12 -13.82
N HIS A 463 2.29 7.19 -12.61
CA HIS A 463 1.76 8.03 -11.54
C HIS A 463 1.70 9.50 -11.97
N LEU A 464 2.82 10.06 -12.46
CA LEU A 464 2.86 11.45 -12.92
C LEU A 464 2.00 11.69 -14.16
N GLU A 465 1.93 10.73 -15.08
CA GLU A 465 1.07 10.80 -16.26
C GLU A 465 -0.41 10.89 -15.87
N VAL A 466 -0.85 10.07 -14.90
CA VAL A 466 -2.22 10.11 -14.36
C VAL A 466 -2.51 11.46 -13.71
N ILE A 467 -1.59 11.99 -12.89
CA ILE A 467 -1.75 13.30 -12.25
C ILE A 467 -1.89 14.42 -13.29
N VAL A 468 -1.06 14.41 -14.32
CA VAL A 468 -1.10 15.41 -15.41
C VAL A 468 -2.42 15.34 -16.18
N ASP A 469 -2.88 14.14 -16.49
CA ASP A 469 -4.16 13.94 -17.19
C ASP A 469 -5.35 14.36 -16.30
N ARG A 470 -5.31 14.09 -14.99
CA ARG A 470 -6.29 14.60 -14.02
C ARG A 470 -6.32 16.13 -13.96
N MET A 471 -5.15 16.78 -14.00
CA MET A 471 -5.11 18.28 -14.08
C MET A 471 -5.88 18.79 -15.29
N GLN A 472 -5.74 18.14 -16.43
CA GLN A 472 -6.43 18.53 -17.64
C GLN A 472 -7.93 18.24 -17.59
N ARG A 473 -8.35 17.03 -17.22
CA ARG A 473 -9.75 16.57 -17.24
C ARG A 473 -10.59 17.16 -16.11
N GLU A 474 -10.08 17.12 -14.89
CA GLU A 474 -10.85 17.53 -13.70
C GLU A 474 -10.78 19.05 -13.44
N PHE A 475 -9.64 19.68 -13.74
CA PHE A 475 -9.40 21.09 -13.43
C PHE A 475 -9.32 21.98 -14.67
N GLY A 476 -9.34 21.42 -15.87
CA GLY A 476 -9.27 22.18 -17.13
C GLY A 476 -7.96 22.97 -17.29
N VAL A 477 -6.85 22.42 -16.78
CA VAL A 477 -5.50 23.04 -16.83
C VAL A 477 -4.68 22.40 -17.93
N ALA A 478 -4.27 23.20 -18.92
CA ALA A 478 -3.32 22.76 -19.93
C ALA A 478 -1.89 23.14 -19.51
N ALA A 479 -1.00 22.14 -19.40
CA ALA A 479 0.40 22.33 -19.04
C ALA A 479 1.34 21.66 -20.05
N ASN A 480 2.57 22.19 -20.16
CA ASN A 480 3.70 21.51 -20.80
C ASN A 480 4.46 20.74 -19.74
N ILE A 481 4.82 19.50 -20.05
CA ILE A 481 5.59 18.64 -19.16
C ILE A 481 7.02 18.59 -19.66
N GLY A 482 7.98 18.89 -18.77
CA GLY A 482 9.39 18.78 -19.03
C GLY A 482 9.86 17.30 -19.07
N LYS A 483 11.14 17.10 -19.36
CA LYS A 483 11.73 15.76 -19.32
C LYS A 483 11.77 15.26 -17.87
N PRO A 484 11.53 13.96 -17.64
CA PRO A 484 11.67 13.36 -16.32
C PRO A 484 13.08 13.54 -15.77
N GLN A 485 13.16 13.83 -14.48
CA GLN A 485 14.42 13.90 -13.74
C GLN A 485 14.40 12.84 -12.64
N VAL A 486 15.55 12.20 -12.45
CA VAL A 486 15.73 11.17 -11.42
C VAL A 486 16.03 11.83 -10.09
N ALA A 487 15.40 11.39 -9.03
CA ALA A 487 15.68 11.84 -7.67
C ALA A 487 16.93 11.15 -7.13
N TYR A 488 18.09 11.68 -7.47
CA TYR A 488 19.36 11.23 -6.90
C TYR A 488 19.44 11.53 -5.39
N ARG A 489 20.26 10.77 -4.68
CA ARG A 489 20.56 10.95 -3.26
C ARG A 489 22.08 10.94 -3.05
N GLU A 490 22.50 11.36 -1.89
CA GLU A 490 23.90 11.26 -1.47
C GLU A 490 23.98 10.46 -0.19
N THR A 491 25.08 9.76 0.06
CA THR A 491 25.36 9.10 1.35
C THR A 491 26.86 9.14 1.64
N ILE A 492 27.22 8.79 2.88
CA ILE A 492 28.61 8.65 3.29
C ILE A 492 28.99 7.18 3.42
N GLN A 493 30.24 6.84 3.15
CA GLN A 493 30.74 5.46 3.24
C GLN A 493 31.72 5.24 4.40
N ALA A 494 32.20 6.31 5.06
CA ALA A 494 33.17 6.21 6.15
C ALA A 494 32.70 6.93 7.40
N THR A 495 33.06 6.36 8.54
CA THR A 495 32.89 7.02 9.84
C THR A 495 33.94 8.11 10.04
N ILE A 496 33.52 9.31 10.46
CA ILE A 496 34.42 10.42 10.73
C ILE A 496 33.98 11.21 11.95
N GLU A 497 34.92 11.80 12.67
CA GLU A 497 34.68 12.86 13.64
C GLU A 497 35.11 14.20 13.05
N HIS A 498 34.23 15.16 13.09
CA HIS A 498 34.49 16.51 12.60
C HIS A 498 33.91 17.55 13.53
N GLU A 499 34.69 18.66 13.74
CA GLU A 499 34.27 19.81 14.53
C GLU A 499 34.12 21.05 13.65
N ALA A 500 33.12 21.87 13.93
CA ALA A 500 32.97 23.17 13.33
C ALA A 500 32.64 24.26 14.35
N LYS A 501 33.21 25.43 14.10
CA LYS A 501 32.99 26.62 14.95
C LYS A 501 32.42 27.74 14.08
N PHE A 502 31.22 28.19 14.45
CA PHE A 502 30.66 29.40 13.88
C PHE A 502 30.89 30.56 14.81
N VAL A 503 31.75 31.49 14.40
CA VAL A 503 32.09 32.71 15.15
C VAL A 503 31.87 33.92 14.25
N ARG A 504 31.02 34.84 14.67
CA ARG A 504 30.78 36.10 13.95
C ARG A 504 30.72 37.24 14.95
N GLN A 505 31.60 38.26 14.81
CA GLN A 505 31.56 39.49 15.56
C GLN A 505 31.26 40.67 14.62
N THR A 506 30.15 41.34 14.86
CA THR A 506 29.77 42.56 14.10
C THR A 506 29.31 43.60 15.10
N GLY A 507 30.24 44.40 15.64
CA GLY A 507 29.96 45.66 16.33
C GLY A 507 28.88 45.68 17.43
N GLY A 508 28.58 44.55 18.08
CA GLY A 508 27.57 44.36 19.11
C GLY A 508 27.65 42.96 19.71
N ARG A 509 26.53 42.35 20.10
CA ARG A 509 26.48 40.96 20.58
C ARG A 509 26.99 40.02 19.46
N GLY A 510 28.02 39.22 19.75
CA GLY A 510 28.57 38.25 18.82
C GLY A 510 27.66 37.04 18.58
N GLN A 511 28.08 36.15 17.72
CA GLN A 511 27.46 34.84 17.53
C GLN A 511 28.54 33.78 17.70
N TYR A 512 28.25 32.78 18.54
CA TYR A 512 29.16 31.68 18.83
C TYR A 512 28.41 30.36 18.91
N GLY A 513 28.82 29.39 18.09
CA GLY A 513 28.38 27.99 18.17
C GLY A 513 29.57 27.07 17.81
N HIS A 514 29.79 26.06 18.64
CA HIS A 514 30.82 25.06 18.41
C HIS A 514 30.28 23.68 18.68
N VAL A 515 30.33 22.81 17.69
CA VAL A 515 29.87 21.42 17.75
C VAL A 515 30.92 20.47 17.21
N LYS A 516 31.03 19.29 17.80
CA LYS A 516 31.79 18.17 17.30
C LYS A 516 30.85 16.99 17.06
N LEU A 517 30.77 16.53 15.82
CA LEU A 517 29.92 15.44 15.39
C LEU A 517 30.76 14.22 15.03
N ARG A 518 30.26 13.05 15.39
CA ARG A 518 30.65 11.78 14.77
C ARG A 518 29.59 11.44 13.74
N LEU A 519 29.98 11.25 12.49
CA LEU A 519 29.13 10.87 11.38
C LEU A 519 29.43 9.43 11.01
N GLU A 520 28.41 8.60 10.93
CA GLU A 520 28.52 7.17 10.62
C GLU A 520 27.51 6.81 9.54
N PRO A 521 27.86 5.95 8.58
CA PRO A 521 26.87 5.39 7.64
C PRO A 521 25.79 4.63 8.41
N LEU A 522 24.52 4.85 8.03
CA LEU A 522 23.35 4.17 8.63
C LEU A 522 22.47 3.60 7.53
N GLN A 523 22.55 2.29 7.37
CA GLN A 523 21.70 1.53 6.48
C GLN A 523 21.24 0.28 7.21
N ASP A 524 19.95 -0.01 7.15
CA ASP A 524 19.37 -1.20 7.75
C ASP A 524 19.69 -2.48 6.95
N GLU A 525 19.42 -3.64 7.53
CA GLU A 525 19.65 -4.93 6.89
C GLU A 525 18.86 -5.13 5.60
N ASP A 526 17.71 -4.47 5.47
CA ASP A 526 16.86 -4.46 4.27
C ASP A 526 17.30 -3.44 3.20
N GLY A 527 18.38 -2.70 3.45
CA GLY A 527 18.92 -1.70 2.52
C GLY A 527 18.31 -0.30 2.66
N THR A 528 17.45 -0.06 3.65
CA THR A 528 16.84 1.24 3.91
C THR A 528 17.86 2.20 4.53
N TYR A 529 17.89 3.43 4.02
CA TYR A 529 18.74 4.49 4.52
C TYR A 529 17.97 5.37 5.52
N ASN A 530 18.43 5.37 6.79
CA ASN A 530 17.77 6.10 7.86
C ASN A 530 18.60 7.31 8.32
N TYR A 531 17.97 8.19 9.07
CA TYR A 531 18.63 9.27 9.81
C TYR A 531 18.43 9.07 11.30
N GLU A 532 19.52 9.13 12.07
CA GLU A 532 19.49 9.06 13.52
C GLU A 532 20.35 10.17 14.10
N PHE A 533 19.78 10.94 15.04
CA PHE A 533 20.53 11.89 15.85
C PHE A 533 20.71 11.36 17.27
N VAL A 534 21.94 11.31 17.74
CA VAL A 534 22.29 10.85 19.09
C VAL A 534 23.01 11.94 19.87
N ASP A 535 22.57 12.19 21.10
CA ASP A 535 23.20 13.12 22.03
C ASP A 535 24.07 12.33 23.03
N GLU A 536 25.39 12.45 22.92
CA GLU A 536 26.38 11.91 23.88
C GLU A 536 27.05 13.00 24.71
N ILE A 537 26.51 14.22 24.79
CA ILE A 537 27.10 15.30 25.55
C ILE A 537 27.15 14.97 27.04
N THR A 538 28.34 15.09 27.60
CA THR A 538 28.59 14.93 29.04
C THR A 538 29.10 16.23 29.66
N GLY A 539 28.81 16.45 30.91
CA GLY A 539 29.35 17.60 31.66
C GLY A 539 28.76 18.98 31.31
N GLY A 540 27.70 19.03 30.46
CA GLY A 540 27.02 20.30 30.15
C GLY A 540 27.82 21.28 29.30
N VAL A 541 28.77 20.79 28.48
CA VAL A 541 29.59 21.61 27.57
C VAL A 541 28.76 22.33 26.51
N ILE A 542 27.56 21.78 26.18
CA ILE A 542 26.52 22.45 25.42
C ILE A 542 25.25 22.44 26.27
N PRO A 543 24.59 23.60 26.53
CA PRO A 543 23.31 23.65 27.19
C PRO A 543 22.21 22.87 26.42
N ARG A 544 21.39 22.12 27.14
CA ARG A 544 20.34 21.26 26.55
C ARG A 544 19.36 22.01 25.65
N GLU A 545 19.13 23.27 25.90
CA GLU A 545 18.25 24.12 25.07
C GLU A 545 18.72 24.28 23.61
N TYR A 546 20.02 24.11 23.34
CA TYR A 546 20.57 24.22 21.96
C TYR A 546 20.60 22.91 21.19
N ILE A 547 20.45 21.75 21.86
CA ILE A 547 20.52 20.43 21.23
C ILE A 547 19.44 20.25 20.13
N PRO A 548 18.16 20.64 20.33
CA PRO A 548 17.16 20.56 19.26
C PRO A 548 17.50 21.43 18.04
N SER A 549 18.18 22.57 18.24
CA SER A 549 18.61 23.43 17.13
C SER A 549 19.79 22.85 16.37
N ILE A 550 20.64 22.06 17.03
CA ILE A 550 21.72 21.30 16.38
C ILE A 550 21.13 20.22 15.46
N ASP A 551 20.24 19.38 15.97
CA ASP A 551 19.54 18.36 15.17
C ASP A 551 18.83 18.98 13.98
N LYS A 552 18.06 20.04 14.19
CA LYS A 552 17.40 20.78 13.11
C LYS A 552 18.39 21.33 12.08
N GLY A 553 19.56 21.81 12.49
CA GLY A 553 20.61 22.29 11.59
C GLY A 553 21.20 21.18 10.73
N ILE A 554 21.37 19.99 11.30
CA ILE A 554 21.82 18.80 10.59
C ILE A 554 20.75 18.38 9.58
N ALA A 555 19.49 18.22 10.00
CA ALA A 555 18.39 17.78 9.15
C ALA A 555 18.16 18.72 7.95
N GLU A 556 18.23 20.05 8.16
CA GLU A 556 18.11 21.02 7.06
C GLU A 556 19.32 20.96 6.09
N GLN A 557 20.55 20.76 6.60
CA GLN A 557 21.72 20.64 5.75
C GLN A 557 21.72 19.36 4.94
N MET A 558 21.18 18.28 5.48
CA MET A 558 21.01 17.01 4.74
C MET A 558 20.20 17.20 3.46
N GLN A 559 19.21 18.08 3.45
CA GLN A 559 18.41 18.36 2.23
C GLN A 559 19.22 19.04 1.11
N ASN A 560 20.33 19.67 1.44
CA ASN A 560 21.17 20.39 0.45
C ASN A 560 22.30 19.54 -0.11
N GLY A 561 22.54 18.33 0.41
CA GLY A 561 23.64 17.46 0.02
C GLY A 561 25.03 18.06 0.24
N VAL A 562 26.03 17.38 -0.29
CA VAL A 562 27.46 17.80 -0.14
C VAL A 562 28.28 17.62 -1.42
N ILE A 563 27.85 16.79 -2.38
CA ILE A 563 28.60 16.52 -3.64
C ILE A 563 27.97 17.23 -4.83
N ALA A 564 26.66 17.00 -5.05
CA ALA A 564 25.93 17.41 -6.23
C ALA A 564 24.61 18.14 -5.89
N GLY A 565 24.40 18.45 -4.62
CA GLY A 565 23.20 19.16 -4.16
C GLY A 565 21.96 18.28 -3.99
N HIS A 566 22.14 16.96 -3.97
CA HIS A 566 21.03 16.02 -3.72
C HIS A 566 20.92 15.68 -2.23
N PRO A 567 19.73 15.40 -1.71
CA PRO A 567 19.56 15.11 -0.29
C PRO A 567 20.48 13.97 0.20
N LEU A 568 21.15 14.22 1.32
CA LEU A 568 22.02 13.25 2.00
C LEU A 568 21.13 12.32 2.84
N ILE A 569 21.29 11.01 2.70
CA ILE A 569 20.55 9.98 3.43
C ILE A 569 21.50 8.96 4.08
N GLY A 570 21.01 8.15 5.00
CA GLY A 570 21.79 7.08 5.61
C GLY A 570 22.90 7.61 6.52
N VAL A 571 22.59 8.53 7.41
CA VAL A 571 23.57 9.14 8.31
C VAL A 571 23.11 9.06 9.76
N LYS A 572 23.95 8.46 10.59
CA LYS A 572 23.86 8.61 12.04
C LYS A 572 24.80 9.74 12.47
N ALA A 573 24.21 10.78 13.05
CA ALA A 573 24.94 11.94 13.57
C ALA A 573 24.94 11.92 15.10
N THR A 574 26.09 11.67 15.71
CA THR A 574 26.27 11.67 17.16
C THR A 574 26.95 12.96 17.59
N LEU A 575 26.29 13.75 18.41
CA LEU A 575 26.86 14.94 19.02
C LEU A 575 27.72 14.51 20.20
N ILE A 576 29.05 14.60 20.03
CA ILE A 576 30.03 14.07 21.02
C ILE A 576 30.66 15.14 21.88
N ASP A 577 30.84 16.37 21.40
CA ASP A 577 31.49 17.47 22.11
C ASP A 577 31.10 18.83 21.52
N GLY A 578 31.50 19.89 22.19
CA GLY A 578 31.33 21.26 21.75
C GLY A 578 31.67 22.26 22.84
N SER A 579 31.35 23.53 22.59
CA SER A 579 31.48 24.57 23.60
C SER A 579 30.49 25.69 23.34
N PHE A 580 30.14 26.42 24.39
CA PHE A 580 29.25 27.57 24.30
C PHE A 580 29.92 28.81 24.91
N HIS A 581 29.40 29.96 24.59
CA HIS A 581 29.79 31.25 25.16
C HIS A 581 28.57 31.89 25.83
N GLU A 582 28.67 32.26 27.10
CA GLU A 582 27.55 32.74 27.94
C GLU A 582 26.75 33.91 27.30
N VAL A 583 27.41 34.77 26.53
CA VAL A 583 26.80 35.98 25.94
C VAL A 583 26.48 35.81 24.45
N ASP A 584 27.36 35.14 23.69
CA ASP A 584 27.32 35.12 22.20
C ASP A 584 26.70 33.84 21.63
N SER A 585 26.43 32.83 22.47
CA SER A 585 25.74 31.62 22.00
C SER A 585 24.25 31.85 21.81
N SER A 586 23.70 31.22 20.76
CA SER A 586 22.30 31.26 20.42
C SER A 586 21.89 29.98 19.64
N GLU A 587 20.60 29.66 19.61
CA GLU A 587 20.05 28.57 18.81
C GLU A 587 20.47 28.65 17.34
N MET A 588 20.45 29.86 16.77
CA MET A 588 20.84 30.09 15.36
C MET A 588 22.35 29.82 15.16
N ALA A 589 23.21 30.23 16.11
CA ALA A 589 24.63 29.98 15.98
C ALA A 589 25.00 28.49 16.07
N PHE A 590 24.32 27.73 16.92
CA PHE A 590 24.46 26.27 16.99
C PHE A 590 23.88 25.57 15.79
N LYS A 591 22.73 26.01 15.26
CA LYS A 591 22.15 25.52 14.02
C LYS A 591 23.12 25.66 12.84
N ILE A 592 23.75 26.82 12.69
CA ILE A 592 24.73 27.07 11.61
C ILE A 592 26.00 26.23 11.84
N ALA A 593 26.54 26.17 13.08
CA ALA A 593 27.70 25.36 13.38
C ALA A 593 27.46 23.87 13.10
N ALA A 594 26.29 23.36 13.41
CA ALA A 594 25.88 21.99 13.11
C ALA A 594 25.78 21.71 11.59
N ALA A 595 25.18 22.63 10.84
CA ALA A 595 25.15 22.54 9.38
C ALA A 595 26.54 22.54 8.75
N MET A 596 27.45 23.38 9.26
CA MET A 596 28.85 23.40 8.82
C MET A 596 29.57 22.09 9.15
N ALA A 597 29.41 21.59 10.39
CA ALA A 597 30.04 20.34 10.83
C ALA A 597 29.57 19.14 10.01
N LEU A 598 28.27 19.07 9.72
CA LEU A 598 27.73 18.02 8.85
C LEU A 598 28.33 18.14 7.44
N ARG A 599 28.26 19.32 6.82
CA ARG A 599 28.73 19.51 5.44
C ARG A 599 30.22 19.17 5.28
N GLU A 600 31.05 19.69 6.15
CA GLU A 600 32.51 19.49 6.10
C GLU A 600 32.89 18.04 6.48
N GLY A 601 32.23 17.49 7.50
CA GLY A 601 32.41 16.10 7.90
C GLY A 601 31.95 15.12 6.82
N ALA A 602 30.79 15.31 6.26
CA ALA A 602 30.29 14.43 5.18
C ALA A 602 31.16 14.47 3.93
N MET A 603 31.70 15.64 3.55
CA MET A 603 32.68 15.77 2.48
C MET A 603 33.95 14.94 2.72
N ALA A 604 34.38 14.80 3.97
CA ALA A 604 35.55 14.00 4.34
C ALA A 604 35.24 12.52 4.58
N ALA A 605 33.95 12.16 4.68
CA ALA A 605 33.46 10.80 4.97
C ALA A 605 33.26 9.94 3.72
N SER A 606 34.00 10.19 2.63
CA SER A 606 33.88 9.48 1.34
C SER A 606 32.44 9.50 0.80
N PRO A 607 31.88 10.67 0.51
CA PRO A 607 30.50 10.76 0.07
C PRO A 607 30.33 10.19 -1.36
N VAL A 608 29.22 9.50 -1.61
CA VAL A 608 28.85 8.93 -2.90
C VAL A 608 27.46 9.39 -3.33
N LEU A 609 27.26 9.44 -4.65
CA LEU A 609 25.95 9.70 -5.24
C LEU A 609 25.22 8.39 -5.42
N LEU A 610 23.94 8.37 -5.08
CA LEU A 610 23.03 7.24 -5.21
C LEU A 610 21.99 7.50 -6.29
N GLU A 611 21.68 6.46 -7.06
CA GLU A 611 20.57 6.45 -8.01
C GLU A 611 19.51 5.40 -7.61
N PRO A 612 18.23 5.67 -7.87
CA PRO A 612 17.17 4.69 -7.65
C PRO A 612 17.30 3.55 -8.67
N VAL A 613 17.28 2.33 -8.18
CA VAL A 613 17.30 1.09 -8.96
C VAL A 613 15.93 0.44 -8.86
N MET A 614 15.41 0.00 -9.99
CA MET A 614 14.11 -0.63 -10.13
C MET A 614 14.25 -2.14 -10.33
N THR A 615 13.43 -2.92 -9.66
CA THR A 615 13.19 -4.31 -10.01
C THR A 615 12.28 -4.33 -11.22
N VAL A 616 12.76 -4.88 -12.32
CA VAL A 616 12.04 -5.00 -13.59
C VAL A 616 11.78 -6.46 -13.87
N GLU A 617 10.53 -6.82 -14.12
CA GLU A 617 10.15 -8.12 -14.61
C GLU A 617 9.52 -7.98 -16.00
N VAL A 618 10.04 -8.73 -16.97
CA VAL A 618 9.55 -8.72 -18.34
C VAL A 618 9.05 -10.11 -18.68
N VAL A 619 7.77 -10.19 -19.09
CA VAL A 619 7.16 -11.41 -19.59
C VAL A 619 7.14 -11.35 -21.11
N THR A 620 7.79 -12.29 -21.77
CA THR A 620 7.98 -12.27 -23.23
C THR A 620 7.89 -13.68 -23.82
N PRO A 621 7.44 -13.82 -25.07
CA PRO A 621 7.62 -15.08 -25.80
C PRO A 621 9.10 -15.45 -25.93
N GLU A 622 9.41 -16.74 -26.01
CA GLU A 622 10.77 -17.26 -26.07
C GLU A 622 11.59 -16.64 -27.23
N ASP A 623 10.94 -16.41 -28.38
CA ASP A 623 11.56 -15.82 -29.58
C ASP A 623 12.19 -14.43 -29.34
N TYR A 624 11.67 -13.66 -28.38
CA TYR A 624 12.14 -12.30 -28.07
C TYR A 624 12.96 -12.22 -26.78
N MET A 625 13.17 -13.32 -26.05
CA MET A 625 13.89 -13.31 -24.79
C MET A 625 15.33 -12.76 -24.93
N GLY A 626 16.00 -13.14 -26.02
CA GLY A 626 17.36 -12.64 -26.31
C GLY A 626 17.41 -11.13 -26.49
N ASP A 627 16.45 -10.55 -27.20
CA ASP A 627 16.36 -9.11 -27.43
C ASP A 627 16.05 -8.36 -26.13
N VAL A 628 15.16 -8.89 -25.30
CA VAL A 628 14.82 -8.33 -23.97
C VAL A 628 16.02 -8.33 -23.05
N VAL A 629 16.75 -9.45 -22.94
CA VAL A 629 17.96 -9.55 -22.12
C VAL A 629 19.04 -8.61 -22.63
N GLY A 630 19.21 -8.52 -23.96
CA GLY A 630 20.17 -7.62 -24.60
C GLY A 630 19.85 -6.15 -24.32
N ASP A 631 18.58 -5.74 -24.37
CA ASP A 631 18.16 -4.37 -24.08
C ASP A 631 18.31 -4.02 -22.59
N LEU A 632 17.90 -4.89 -21.67
CA LEU A 632 18.07 -4.67 -20.23
C LEU A 632 19.57 -4.54 -19.87
N ASN A 633 20.44 -5.38 -20.43
CA ASN A 633 21.89 -5.24 -20.22
C ASN A 633 22.44 -3.91 -20.77
N ARG A 634 21.98 -3.46 -21.94
CA ARG A 634 22.35 -2.15 -22.51
C ARG A 634 21.94 -1.00 -21.59
N ARG A 635 20.84 -1.16 -20.85
CA ARG A 635 20.32 -0.22 -19.85
C ARG A 635 20.97 -0.37 -18.46
N ARG A 636 22.15 -0.95 -18.39
CA ARG A 636 22.89 -1.22 -17.14
C ARG A 636 22.13 -2.16 -16.18
N GLY A 637 21.19 -2.93 -16.70
CA GLY A 637 20.44 -3.88 -15.93
C GLY A 637 21.28 -5.09 -15.50
N MET A 638 21.10 -5.50 -14.26
CA MET A 638 21.66 -6.75 -13.73
C MET A 638 20.57 -7.81 -13.73
N ILE A 639 20.74 -8.84 -14.56
CA ILE A 639 19.76 -9.93 -14.65
C ILE A 639 19.91 -10.82 -13.42
N ASN A 640 18.83 -10.92 -12.63
CA ASN A 640 18.80 -11.70 -11.39
C ASN A 640 18.17 -13.09 -11.56
N GLY A 641 17.37 -13.28 -12.61
CA GLY A 641 16.74 -14.57 -12.88
C GLY A 641 16.02 -14.63 -14.22
N MET A 642 15.89 -15.84 -14.71
CA MET A 642 15.05 -16.17 -15.86
C MET A 642 14.23 -17.40 -15.50
N GLU A 643 12.94 -17.32 -15.67
CA GLU A 643 11.99 -18.37 -15.35
C GLU A 643 11.05 -18.61 -16.54
N GLU A 644 10.37 -19.72 -16.53
CA GLU A 644 9.32 -20.02 -17.50
C GLU A 644 8.00 -20.14 -16.77
N ASN A 645 7.00 -19.46 -17.28
CA ASN A 645 5.62 -19.61 -16.83
C ASN A 645 4.69 -19.84 -18.03
N PRO A 646 3.45 -20.25 -17.83
CA PRO A 646 2.50 -20.48 -18.92
C PRO A 646 2.20 -19.25 -19.80
N ALA A 647 2.50 -18.05 -19.31
CA ALA A 647 2.33 -16.80 -20.05
C ALA A 647 3.55 -16.47 -20.93
N GLY A 648 4.70 -17.16 -20.74
CA GLY A 648 5.93 -16.94 -21.49
C GLY A 648 7.20 -17.07 -20.65
N LYS A 649 8.32 -16.61 -21.18
CA LYS A 649 9.58 -16.48 -20.44
C LYS A 649 9.56 -15.21 -19.60
N VAL A 650 9.99 -15.32 -18.37
CA VAL A 650 10.07 -14.21 -17.41
C VAL A 650 11.52 -13.84 -17.20
N VAL A 651 11.88 -12.59 -17.45
CA VAL A 651 13.21 -12.04 -17.22
C VAL A 651 13.14 -11.04 -16.09
N ARG A 652 13.89 -11.29 -15.01
CA ARG A 652 13.99 -10.37 -13.86
C ARG A 652 15.33 -9.68 -13.85
N ALA A 653 15.30 -8.36 -13.68
CA ALA A 653 16.51 -7.54 -13.64
C ALA A 653 16.38 -6.39 -12.64
N GLU A 654 17.50 -5.96 -12.10
CA GLU A 654 17.63 -4.66 -11.44
C GLU A 654 18.20 -3.66 -12.41
N VAL A 655 17.47 -2.56 -12.67
CA VAL A 655 17.84 -1.55 -13.67
C VAL A 655 17.73 -0.15 -13.07
N PRO A 656 18.74 0.73 -13.26
CA PRO A 656 18.62 2.12 -12.83
C PRO A 656 17.45 2.84 -13.49
N LEU A 657 16.66 3.58 -12.71
CA LEU A 657 15.48 4.30 -13.21
C LEU A 657 15.80 5.24 -14.38
N SER A 658 16.97 5.89 -14.34
CA SER A 658 17.43 6.78 -15.42
C SER A 658 17.50 6.12 -16.80
N GLU A 659 17.67 4.79 -16.83
CA GLU A 659 17.77 4.01 -18.08
C GLU A 659 16.41 3.42 -18.51
N MET A 660 15.39 3.54 -17.67
CA MET A 660 14.06 2.96 -17.95
C MET A 660 13.10 3.90 -18.65
N PHE A 661 13.42 5.19 -18.78
CA PHE A 661 12.58 6.12 -19.51
C PHE A 661 12.39 5.69 -20.97
N GLY A 662 11.14 5.67 -21.41
CA GLY A 662 10.77 5.20 -22.76
C GLY A 662 10.85 3.68 -22.96
N TYR A 663 11.17 2.90 -21.93
CA TYR A 663 11.30 1.43 -22.05
C TYR A 663 10.02 0.76 -22.58
N SER A 664 8.84 1.22 -22.16
CA SER A 664 7.57 0.71 -22.68
C SER A 664 7.47 0.75 -24.19
N THR A 665 7.91 1.86 -24.81
CA THR A 665 7.89 2.04 -26.26
C THR A 665 8.93 1.14 -26.95
N ASP A 666 10.12 1.06 -26.38
CA ASP A 666 11.21 0.25 -26.93
C ASP A 666 10.87 -1.24 -26.85
N LEU A 667 10.33 -1.70 -25.71
CA LEU A 667 9.89 -3.08 -25.51
C LEU A 667 8.79 -3.47 -26.51
N ARG A 668 7.76 -2.62 -26.66
CA ARG A 668 6.69 -2.87 -27.65
C ARG A 668 7.22 -2.96 -29.08
N SER A 669 8.17 -2.09 -29.43
CA SER A 669 8.76 -2.07 -30.76
C SER A 669 9.60 -3.33 -31.04
N SER A 670 10.45 -3.76 -30.09
CA SER A 670 11.32 -4.92 -30.21
C SER A 670 10.57 -6.25 -30.18
N THR A 671 9.45 -6.33 -29.46
CA THR A 671 8.68 -7.57 -29.26
C THR A 671 7.36 -7.60 -30.04
N GLN A 672 7.13 -6.67 -30.96
CA GLN A 672 5.89 -6.52 -31.72
C GLN A 672 4.64 -6.44 -30.82
N GLY A 673 4.78 -5.81 -29.65
CA GLY A 673 3.70 -5.68 -28.66
C GLY A 673 3.36 -6.95 -27.90
N ARG A 674 4.18 -8.01 -27.98
CA ARG A 674 3.90 -9.31 -27.35
C ARG A 674 4.51 -9.44 -25.95
N ALA A 675 5.41 -8.57 -25.55
CA ALA A 675 5.96 -8.54 -24.18
C ALA A 675 5.25 -7.51 -23.32
N THR A 676 5.15 -7.82 -22.05
CA THR A 676 4.70 -6.92 -20.99
C THR A 676 5.80 -6.77 -19.95
N TYR A 677 5.81 -5.67 -19.22
CA TYR A 677 6.74 -5.52 -18.12
C TYR A 677 6.08 -4.85 -16.92
N THR A 678 6.64 -5.12 -15.77
CA THR A 678 6.35 -4.41 -14.52
C THR A 678 7.66 -3.86 -13.96
N MET A 679 7.56 -2.77 -13.21
CA MET A 679 8.71 -2.11 -12.64
C MET A 679 8.34 -1.55 -11.27
N GLU A 680 9.17 -1.82 -10.25
CA GLU A 680 8.99 -1.29 -8.91
C GLU A 680 10.30 -0.79 -8.33
N PHE A 681 10.24 0.16 -7.40
CA PHE A 681 11.42 0.63 -6.69
C PHE A 681 12.02 -0.50 -5.83
N ALA A 682 13.29 -0.81 -6.04
CA ALA A 682 14.00 -1.81 -5.26
C ALA A 682 14.83 -1.16 -4.14
N LYS A 683 15.77 -0.29 -4.53
CA LYS A 683 16.75 0.31 -3.61
C LYS A 683 17.44 1.51 -4.24
N TYR A 684 18.19 2.23 -3.44
CA TYR A 684 19.24 3.14 -3.94
C TYR A 684 20.56 2.38 -4.06
N ALA A 685 21.32 2.64 -5.13
CA ALA A 685 22.65 2.08 -5.36
C ALA A 685 23.64 3.16 -5.83
N ASP A 686 24.94 2.89 -5.63
CA ASP A 686 26.01 3.80 -5.99
C ASP A 686 26.01 4.08 -7.49
N VAL A 687 26.06 5.36 -7.86
CA VAL A 687 26.21 5.77 -9.26
C VAL A 687 27.63 5.47 -9.72
N PRO A 688 27.82 4.72 -10.84
CA PRO A 688 29.16 4.48 -11.40
C PRO A 688 29.90 5.78 -11.77
N ALA A 689 31.21 5.83 -11.55
CA ALA A 689 32.02 7.01 -11.82
C ALA A 689 31.87 7.56 -13.25
N SER A 690 31.66 6.69 -14.24
CA SER A 690 31.44 7.08 -15.65
C SER A 690 30.10 7.81 -15.88
N VAL A 691 29.15 7.68 -15.00
CA VAL A 691 27.81 8.33 -15.07
C VAL A 691 27.80 9.61 -14.22
N MET A 692 28.57 9.64 -13.13
CA MET A 692 28.64 10.78 -12.20
C MET A 692 29.05 12.08 -12.92
N ASP A 693 29.97 12.02 -13.86
CA ASP A 693 30.44 13.20 -14.64
C ASP A 693 29.33 13.80 -15.51
N ARG A 694 28.36 12.98 -15.95
CA ARG A 694 27.18 13.44 -16.72
C ARG A 694 26.10 14.09 -15.87
N ILE A 695 26.06 13.75 -14.59
CA ILE A 695 25.05 14.27 -13.65
C ILE A 695 25.52 15.60 -13.04
N ARG A 696 26.85 15.80 -12.94
CA ARG A 696 27.45 17.06 -12.44
C ARG A 696 27.42 18.23 -13.42
N THR A 697 27.17 17.99 -14.70
CA THR A 697 27.02 19.00 -15.75
C THR A 697 25.56 19.36 -16.00
#